data_de7b6cddcdeb3a432ee8a2315e161758
#
_entry.id   de7b6cddcdeb3a432ee8a2315e161758
#
_cell.length_a   1.000
_cell.length_b   1.000
_cell.length_c   1.000
_cell.angle_alpha   90.00
_cell.angle_beta   90.00
_cell.angle_gamma   90.00
#
_symmetry.space_group_name_H-M   'P 1'
#
loop_
_entity.id
_entity.type
_entity.pdbx_description
1 polymer ?
#
loop_
_entity_poly.entity_id
_entity_poly.type
_entity_poly.pdbx_seq_one_letter_code
_entity_poly.pdbx_strand_id
1 'polypeptide(L)'
;MIRLLLILFLMSCFSALTSRAEVVWFNGKQPITYSLPKEVEPVVTTALEMWKDDMRQVTGMDAVASRKATIKISHNSRLPFDGFCIHTKGGQIIVEGGNGRGMAYGILELSRLAGVSPWTWWGDVVPEHKGRLVLSEDFRTVQQPSIAYRGIFINDEDWSLRPWSSKTYEKSQQATIGVQTYKRIFQLLLRLRANTIWPAMHEGSTPFFQIPSAQAMADSCGIVIGTSHCEPLLRNNVGEWDTAQRGRFNYKTNRMAVQQYWKERLQEIRSADNKFFTIGMRGIHDSSMEGYTTEQEKFEALQQVIDDQQVLLRQYVGDPTRLHQVFVPYKEVLQLYEKGLKVPNYVTLMWCDDNYGYMTRLPNAIEQQRKGGHALYYHLSYWGRPHDYLWLTTTQPGLIYHELRQAYDSHVRQLWIANVHDPKVAAYDLQLFLDMAWDINCVNPQTINQHHEQWLTTQFGSDLSRRVAPAMRCYYQLCAMRRPEFMGWTQVELDKRRFHRGLSLVDTIPMTRQEADNRLAAFDAIVATIDSCRRLLRPALADAYFAAVEYPVKATAAMNKKMLAHTKAVSHQAYDDIQLLTMQYNSMNKGKWRHLMDAAPRQLPVFGDVHATLTGKGQGLTTTYPAADYTTATDGTRCIQMLGYSMNAVKMRKGGVLSYNVDISQEGYYTLQTALIPTHPIDGGDLRFTMTIDGGEPTLFSLREPFRSERWKDNVLNCQTKRAVKVWLTKGVHQLTLTALDENIVIDQWQLTQEIQ
;
A
#
# COMPACT_ATOMS: atom_id res chain seq x y z
N MET A 1 -20.91 6.83 -66.26
CA MET A 1 -20.10 7.91 -65.71
C MET A 1 -20.75 8.72 -64.61
N ILE A 2 -22.04 9.14 -64.72
CA ILE A 2 -22.72 9.97 -63.70
C ILE A 2 -22.91 9.25 -62.36
N ARG A 3 -23.17 7.94 -62.31
CA ARG A 3 -23.28 7.17 -61.04
C ARG A 3 -21.97 6.95 -60.32
N LEU A 4 -20.82 6.97 -61.00
CA LEU A 4 -19.51 6.83 -60.38
C LEU A 4 -19.04 8.16 -59.77
N LEU A 5 -19.42 9.28 -60.35
CA LEU A 5 -19.14 10.62 -59.84
C LEU A 5 -19.98 10.94 -58.58
N LEU A 6 -21.23 10.44 -58.45
CA LEU A 6 -22.04 10.61 -57.26
C LEU A 6 -21.51 9.76 -56.05
N ILE A 7 -20.93 8.60 -56.30
CA ILE A 7 -20.35 7.75 -55.24
C ILE A 7 -19.03 8.37 -54.76
N LEU A 8 -18.22 8.95 -55.61
CA LEU A 8 -17.00 9.67 -55.25
C LEU A 8 -17.31 10.98 -54.48
N PHE A 9 -18.41 11.69 -54.82
CA PHE A 9 -18.82 12.87 -54.05
C PHE A 9 -19.45 12.54 -52.70
N LEU A 10 -20.15 11.40 -52.57
CA LEU A 10 -20.65 10.88 -51.29
C LEU A 10 -19.51 10.31 -50.40
N MET A 11 -18.45 9.75 -50.98
CA MET A 11 -17.29 9.31 -50.20
C MET A 11 -16.38 10.47 -49.76
N SER A 12 -16.37 11.58 -50.47
CA SER A 12 -15.62 12.79 -50.05
C SER A 12 -16.35 13.60 -48.95
N CYS A 13 -17.65 13.41 -48.76
CA CYS A 13 -18.43 14.03 -47.69
C CYS A 13 -18.40 13.24 -46.37
N PHE A 14 -17.90 11.99 -46.32
CA PHE A 14 -17.82 11.19 -45.09
C PHE A 14 -16.44 11.23 -44.42
N SER A 15 -15.46 11.97 -44.95
CA SER A 15 -14.20 12.25 -44.30
C SER A 15 -14.09 13.68 -43.76
N ALA A 16 -15.21 14.32 -43.44
CA ALA A 16 -15.21 15.38 -42.48
C ALA A 16 -14.96 14.75 -41.10
N LEU A 17 -13.70 14.43 -40.80
CA LEU A 17 -13.20 14.40 -39.45
C LEU A 17 -13.68 15.70 -38.81
N THR A 18 -14.72 15.66 -38.00
CA THR A 18 -15.10 16.75 -37.14
C THR A 18 -13.86 17.06 -36.29
N SER A 19 -13.07 18.03 -36.74
CA SER A 19 -12.04 18.65 -35.91
C SER A 19 -12.77 19.14 -34.68
N ARG A 20 -12.73 18.40 -33.58
CA ARG A 20 -13.25 18.88 -32.31
C ARG A 20 -12.48 20.16 -32.01
N ALA A 21 -13.22 21.25 -31.79
CA ALA A 21 -12.63 22.51 -31.40
C ALA A 21 -11.78 22.30 -30.13
N GLU A 22 -10.58 22.84 -30.10
CA GLU A 22 -9.58 22.64 -29.05
C GLU A 22 -9.27 23.94 -28.33
N VAL A 23 -9.14 23.86 -27.01
CA VAL A 23 -8.56 24.94 -26.20
C VAL A 23 -7.05 24.70 -26.13
N VAL A 24 -6.29 25.56 -26.84
CA VAL A 24 -4.83 25.51 -26.84
C VAL A 24 -4.32 26.32 -25.64
N TRP A 25 -3.74 25.69 -24.65
CA TRP A 25 -3.20 26.37 -23.47
C TRP A 25 -1.67 26.49 -23.50
N PHE A 26 -1.01 25.84 -24.44
CA PHE A 26 0.37 26.09 -24.82
C PHE A 26 0.56 25.86 -26.34
N ASN A 27 1.22 26.79 -27.02
CA ASN A 27 1.40 26.77 -28.49
C ASN A 27 2.85 26.77 -28.94
N GLY A 28 3.80 26.55 -28.00
CA GLY A 28 5.23 26.57 -28.28
C GLY A 28 5.88 27.95 -28.44
N LYS A 29 5.10 29.03 -28.41
CA LYS A 29 5.58 30.40 -28.69
C LYS A 29 5.40 31.36 -27.51
N GLN A 30 4.40 31.14 -26.67
CA GLN A 30 4.05 32.02 -25.57
C GLN A 30 3.90 31.24 -24.28
N PRO A 31 4.27 31.85 -23.13
CA PRO A 31 4.09 31.20 -21.83
C PRO A 31 2.63 30.89 -21.53
N ILE A 32 2.41 29.83 -20.76
CA ILE A 32 1.08 29.50 -20.21
C ILE A 32 0.66 30.62 -19.27
N THR A 33 -0.59 31.09 -19.40
CA THR A 33 -1.12 32.17 -18.54
C THR A 33 -2.16 31.64 -17.56
N TYR A 34 -2.06 32.08 -16.31
CA TYR A 34 -3.01 31.70 -15.25
C TYR A 34 -3.50 32.89 -14.43
N SER A 35 -4.65 32.73 -13.76
CA SER A 35 -5.17 33.67 -12.77
C SER A 35 -5.67 32.95 -11.51
N LEU A 36 -5.46 33.58 -10.37
CA LEU A 36 -5.91 33.13 -9.04
C LEU A 36 -6.92 34.12 -8.43
N PRO A 37 -7.75 33.70 -7.46
CA PRO A 37 -8.45 34.61 -6.56
C PRO A 37 -7.47 35.53 -5.81
N LYS A 38 -7.97 36.67 -5.28
CA LYS A 38 -7.11 37.62 -4.52
C LYS A 38 -6.52 36.98 -3.26
N GLU A 39 -7.31 36.14 -2.61
CA GLU A 39 -6.93 35.40 -1.40
C GLU A 39 -7.06 33.91 -1.66
N VAL A 40 -6.04 33.16 -1.33
CA VAL A 40 -5.99 31.71 -1.44
C VAL A 40 -5.33 31.12 -0.21
N GLU A 41 -5.75 29.91 0.15
CA GLU A 41 -5.07 29.13 1.19
C GLU A 41 -3.62 28.80 0.77
N PRO A 42 -2.66 28.69 1.71
CA PRO A 42 -1.24 28.43 1.40
C PRO A 42 -1.00 27.22 0.51
N VAL A 43 -1.80 26.16 0.64
CA VAL A 43 -1.68 24.94 -0.18
C VAL A 43 -1.89 25.21 -1.68
N VAL A 44 -2.70 26.20 -2.03
CA VAL A 44 -2.90 26.60 -3.43
C VAL A 44 -1.62 27.21 -4.01
N THR A 45 -0.94 28.05 -3.22
CA THR A 45 0.35 28.62 -3.61
C THR A 45 1.41 27.53 -3.77
N THR A 46 1.47 26.58 -2.83
CA THR A 46 2.39 25.42 -2.93
C THR A 46 2.13 24.60 -4.20
N ALA A 47 0.87 24.28 -4.50
CA ALA A 47 0.51 23.53 -5.69
C ALA A 47 0.79 24.30 -6.99
N LEU A 48 0.59 25.60 -6.98
CA LEU A 48 0.91 26.47 -8.10
C LEU A 48 2.41 26.50 -8.41
N GLU A 49 3.26 26.60 -7.38
CA GLU A 49 4.71 26.54 -7.57
C GLU A 49 5.13 25.20 -8.15
N MET A 50 4.60 24.08 -7.63
CA MET A 50 4.86 22.75 -8.16
C MET A 50 4.44 22.63 -9.62
N TRP A 51 3.24 23.13 -9.98
CA TRP A 51 2.74 23.11 -11.34
C TRP A 51 3.58 24.01 -12.28
N LYS A 52 4.05 25.17 -11.83
CA LYS A 52 4.94 26.04 -12.62
C LYS A 52 6.27 25.34 -12.94
N ASP A 53 6.85 24.66 -11.96
CA ASP A 53 8.06 23.87 -12.17
C ASP A 53 7.83 22.73 -13.17
N ASP A 54 6.68 22.05 -13.08
CA ASP A 54 6.27 21.03 -14.03
C ASP A 54 6.13 21.60 -15.45
N MET A 55 5.45 22.72 -15.58
CA MET A 55 5.25 23.36 -16.91
C MET A 55 6.58 23.84 -17.50
N ARG A 56 7.51 24.34 -16.67
CA ARG A 56 8.86 24.67 -17.14
C ARG A 56 9.58 23.43 -17.70
N GLN A 57 9.45 22.28 -17.04
CA GLN A 57 10.06 21.03 -17.54
C GLN A 57 9.39 20.54 -18.82
N VAL A 58 8.05 20.65 -18.94
CA VAL A 58 7.30 20.17 -20.10
C VAL A 58 7.44 21.11 -21.31
N THR A 59 7.47 22.43 -21.10
CA THR A 59 7.36 23.43 -22.18
C THR A 59 8.66 24.21 -22.43
N GLY A 60 9.59 24.18 -21.48
CA GLY A 60 10.79 25.01 -21.49
C GLY A 60 10.51 26.48 -21.10
N MET A 61 9.28 26.85 -20.71
CA MET A 61 8.86 28.20 -20.39
C MET A 61 8.19 28.29 -19.03
N ASP A 62 8.39 29.41 -18.34
CA ASP A 62 7.70 29.72 -17.10
C ASP A 62 6.24 30.12 -17.35
N ALA A 63 5.32 29.55 -16.56
CA ALA A 63 3.94 30.01 -16.57
C ALA A 63 3.82 31.37 -15.83
N VAL A 64 3.00 32.30 -16.36
CA VAL A 64 2.90 33.69 -15.88
C VAL A 64 1.46 34.07 -15.47
N ALA A 65 1.35 34.88 -14.43
CA ALA A 65 0.05 35.45 -14.01
C ALA A 65 -0.45 36.48 -15.03
N SER A 66 -1.76 36.44 -15.37
CA SER A 66 -2.37 37.35 -16.30
C SER A 66 -3.84 37.60 -15.99
N ARG A 67 -4.32 38.82 -16.19
CA ARG A 67 -5.76 39.13 -16.11
C ARG A 67 -6.56 38.48 -17.25
N LYS A 68 -5.91 38.29 -18.43
CA LYS A 68 -6.49 37.61 -19.60
C LYS A 68 -5.92 36.17 -19.68
N ALA A 69 -6.02 35.43 -18.57
CA ALA A 69 -5.45 34.11 -18.45
C ALA A 69 -6.22 33.06 -19.24
N THR A 70 -5.46 32.12 -19.85
CA THR A 70 -6.03 30.90 -20.44
C THR A 70 -6.52 29.93 -19.38
N ILE A 71 -5.84 29.86 -18.19
CA ILE A 71 -6.24 29.03 -17.06
C ILE A 71 -6.77 29.92 -15.93
N LYS A 72 -8.01 29.69 -15.53
CA LYS A 72 -8.63 30.34 -14.38
C LYS A 72 -8.81 29.40 -13.23
N ILE A 73 -8.30 29.76 -12.04
CA ILE A 73 -8.46 29.00 -10.82
C ILE A 73 -9.41 29.75 -9.90
N SER A 74 -10.39 29.05 -9.32
CA SER A 74 -11.42 29.65 -8.47
C SER A 74 -11.94 28.68 -7.41
N HIS A 75 -12.52 29.25 -6.35
CA HIS A 75 -13.26 28.48 -5.33
C HIS A 75 -14.72 28.30 -5.78
N ASN A 76 -15.27 27.09 -5.54
CA ASN A 76 -16.66 26.74 -5.78
C ASN A 76 -17.22 25.95 -4.59
N SER A 77 -17.95 26.62 -3.70
CA SER A 77 -18.52 26.04 -2.47
C SER A 77 -19.57 24.94 -2.70
N ARG A 78 -19.99 24.70 -3.95
CA ARG A 78 -20.90 23.60 -4.30
C ARG A 78 -20.16 22.27 -4.48
N LEU A 79 -18.84 22.32 -4.66
CA LEU A 79 -18.03 21.11 -4.72
C LEU A 79 -17.80 20.57 -3.30
N PRO A 80 -17.73 19.24 -3.14
CA PRO A 80 -17.51 18.64 -1.83
C PRO A 80 -16.09 18.93 -1.29
N PHE A 81 -15.87 18.57 -0.03
CA PHE A 81 -14.58 18.62 0.64
C PHE A 81 -13.50 17.95 -0.22
N ASP A 82 -12.39 18.66 -0.47
CA ASP A 82 -11.27 18.26 -1.32
C ASP A 82 -11.64 17.96 -2.79
N GLY A 83 -12.89 18.15 -3.21
CA GLY A 83 -13.32 17.95 -4.59
C GLY A 83 -12.89 19.09 -5.52
N PHE A 84 -12.73 18.76 -6.81
CA PHE A 84 -12.45 19.76 -7.84
C PHE A 84 -13.19 19.46 -9.15
N CYS A 85 -13.30 20.49 -9.98
CA CYS A 85 -13.78 20.41 -11.35
C CYS A 85 -12.80 21.12 -12.29
N ILE A 86 -12.48 20.50 -13.42
CA ILE A 86 -11.80 21.18 -14.53
C ILE A 86 -12.72 21.09 -15.74
N HIS A 87 -12.98 22.22 -16.39
CA HIS A 87 -13.75 22.27 -17.62
C HIS A 87 -13.25 23.37 -18.54
N THR A 88 -13.53 23.22 -19.81
CA THR A 88 -13.26 24.24 -20.83
C THR A 88 -14.50 25.09 -21.06
N LYS A 89 -14.32 26.40 -21.24
CA LYS A 89 -15.40 27.34 -21.55
C LYS A 89 -14.85 28.59 -22.22
N GLY A 90 -15.35 28.92 -23.42
CA GLY A 90 -14.98 30.14 -24.13
C GLY A 90 -13.49 30.32 -24.38
N GLY A 91 -12.81 29.24 -24.77
CA GLY A 91 -11.37 29.21 -25.02
C GLY A 91 -10.49 29.21 -23.76
N GLN A 92 -11.08 29.07 -22.58
CA GLN A 92 -10.39 29.05 -21.29
C GLN A 92 -10.53 27.68 -20.63
N ILE A 93 -9.57 27.32 -19.78
CA ILE A 93 -9.63 26.18 -18.84
C ILE A 93 -10.00 26.77 -17.46
N ILE A 94 -11.08 26.28 -16.89
CA ILE A 94 -11.56 26.68 -15.57
C ILE A 94 -11.27 25.54 -14.59
N VAL A 95 -10.53 25.86 -13.54
CA VAL A 95 -10.22 24.96 -12.43
C VAL A 95 -10.93 25.46 -11.19
N GLU A 96 -11.86 24.66 -10.68
CA GLU A 96 -12.64 25.00 -9.49
C GLU A 96 -12.36 23.99 -8.38
N GLY A 97 -12.16 24.44 -7.14
CA GLY A 97 -12.02 23.57 -5.97
C GLY A 97 -13.03 23.90 -4.87
N GLY A 98 -13.49 22.88 -4.14
CA GLY A 98 -14.42 23.01 -3.01
C GLY A 98 -13.77 23.65 -1.76
N ASN A 99 -12.44 23.62 -1.68
CA ASN A 99 -11.60 24.26 -0.66
C ASN A 99 -10.19 24.44 -1.23
N GLY A 100 -9.22 24.90 -0.43
CA GLY A 100 -7.84 25.12 -0.88
C GLY A 100 -7.18 23.84 -1.40
N ARG A 101 -7.37 22.68 -0.73
CA ARG A 101 -6.85 21.41 -1.25
C ARG A 101 -7.52 20.99 -2.55
N GLY A 102 -8.83 21.15 -2.68
CA GLY A 102 -9.53 20.89 -3.95
C GLY A 102 -8.96 21.71 -5.10
N MET A 103 -8.69 23.02 -4.88
CA MET A 103 -8.00 23.86 -5.88
C MET A 103 -6.60 23.35 -6.17
N ALA A 104 -5.84 22.96 -5.15
CA ALA A 104 -4.48 22.41 -5.29
C ALA A 104 -4.47 21.12 -6.12
N TYR A 105 -5.39 20.18 -5.86
CA TYR A 105 -5.52 18.96 -6.65
C TYR A 105 -5.90 19.25 -8.11
N GLY A 106 -6.82 20.20 -8.34
CA GLY A 106 -7.16 20.64 -9.68
C GLY A 106 -5.97 21.26 -10.43
N ILE A 107 -5.14 22.05 -9.77
CA ILE A 107 -3.89 22.59 -10.34
C ILE A 107 -2.92 21.46 -10.70
N LEU A 108 -2.70 20.48 -9.81
CA LEU A 108 -1.80 19.36 -10.07
C LEU A 108 -2.38 18.35 -11.07
N GLU A 109 -3.70 18.31 -11.26
CA GLU A 109 -4.31 17.55 -12.36
C GLU A 109 -3.94 18.13 -13.73
N LEU A 110 -3.72 19.45 -13.87
CA LEU A 110 -3.16 20.02 -15.09
C LEU A 110 -1.74 19.50 -15.38
N SER A 111 -0.92 19.22 -14.34
CA SER A 111 0.37 18.55 -14.51
C SER A 111 0.18 17.15 -15.10
N ARG A 112 -0.78 16.37 -14.59
CA ARG A 112 -1.09 15.03 -15.13
C ARG A 112 -1.57 15.09 -16.58
N LEU A 113 -2.45 16.03 -16.90
CA LEU A 113 -2.92 16.27 -18.28
C LEU A 113 -1.79 16.71 -19.21
N ALA A 114 -0.77 17.40 -18.70
CA ALA A 114 0.45 17.70 -19.43
C ALA A 114 1.40 16.49 -19.57
N GLY A 115 1.12 15.36 -18.90
CA GLY A 115 1.93 14.14 -18.95
C GLY A 115 3.02 14.06 -17.87
N VAL A 116 2.90 14.84 -16.79
CA VAL A 116 3.83 14.78 -15.66
C VAL A 116 3.37 13.69 -14.67
N SER A 117 4.25 12.74 -14.39
CA SER A 117 4.02 11.71 -13.40
C SER A 117 3.97 12.29 -11.98
N PRO A 118 3.09 11.78 -11.09
CA PRO A 118 3.19 12.07 -9.65
C PRO A 118 4.57 11.78 -9.06
N TRP A 119 5.27 10.81 -9.64
CA TRP A 119 6.60 10.34 -9.23
C TRP A 119 7.75 11.11 -9.87
N THR A 120 7.50 12.24 -10.52
CA THR A 120 8.54 13.00 -11.24
C THR A 120 9.77 13.27 -10.38
N TRP A 121 9.61 13.66 -9.12
CA TRP A 121 10.74 13.92 -8.22
C TRP A 121 11.25 12.65 -7.49
N TRP A 122 10.36 11.85 -6.89
CA TRP A 122 10.73 10.66 -6.11
C TRP A 122 11.14 9.48 -7.00
N GLY A 123 10.52 9.34 -8.15
CA GLY A 123 10.79 8.30 -9.13
C GLY A 123 11.81 8.69 -10.19
N ASP A 124 12.32 9.92 -10.20
CA ASP A 124 13.18 10.48 -11.27
C ASP A 124 12.55 10.38 -12.68
N VAL A 125 11.21 10.47 -12.73
CA VAL A 125 10.45 10.39 -13.98
C VAL A 125 10.44 11.73 -14.68
N VAL A 126 11.40 11.91 -15.59
CA VAL A 126 11.54 13.16 -16.37
C VAL A 126 10.42 13.24 -17.42
N PRO A 127 9.56 14.29 -17.38
CA PRO A 127 8.48 14.44 -18.33
C PRO A 127 9.02 14.65 -19.75
N GLU A 128 8.18 14.35 -20.73
CA GLU A 128 8.50 14.63 -22.13
C GLU A 128 8.29 16.12 -22.43
N HIS A 129 9.20 16.71 -23.23
CA HIS A 129 9.05 18.07 -23.71
C HIS A 129 7.95 18.12 -24.79
N LYS A 130 7.01 19.07 -24.63
CA LYS A 130 5.87 19.25 -25.54
C LYS A 130 5.83 20.66 -26.12
N GLY A 131 5.77 20.75 -27.43
CA GLY A 131 5.58 22.02 -28.17
C GLY A 131 4.14 22.52 -28.17
N ARG A 132 3.16 21.71 -27.76
CA ARG A 132 1.74 22.05 -27.77
C ARG A 132 0.99 21.28 -26.69
N LEU A 133 0.12 21.99 -25.95
CA LEU A 133 -0.81 21.42 -24.97
C LEU A 133 -2.22 21.86 -25.31
N VAL A 134 -3.16 20.90 -25.37
CA VAL A 134 -4.56 21.13 -25.76
C VAL A 134 -5.51 20.33 -24.88
N LEU A 135 -6.73 20.85 -24.73
CA LEU A 135 -7.91 20.13 -24.26
C LEU A 135 -9.04 20.31 -25.27
N SER A 136 -9.96 19.36 -25.37
CA SER A 136 -11.15 19.53 -26.19
C SER A 136 -12.03 20.68 -25.65
N GLU A 137 -12.78 21.36 -26.51
CA GLU A 137 -13.67 22.46 -26.09
C GLU A 137 -14.81 21.99 -25.18
N ASP A 138 -15.14 20.72 -25.21
CA ASP A 138 -16.13 20.05 -24.36
C ASP A 138 -15.49 19.29 -23.16
N PHE A 139 -14.20 19.52 -22.88
CA PHE A 139 -13.51 18.84 -21.78
C PHE A 139 -14.16 19.17 -20.44
N ARG A 140 -14.45 18.14 -19.67
CA ARG A 140 -14.95 18.27 -18.30
C ARG A 140 -14.55 17.05 -17.47
N THR A 141 -13.98 17.29 -16.29
CA THR A 141 -13.79 16.31 -15.23
C THR A 141 -14.24 16.86 -13.90
N VAL A 142 -14.92 16.04 -13.11
CA VAL A 142 -15.31 16.34 -11.73
C VAL A 142 -14.79 15.21 -10.88
N GLN A 143 -13.98 15.51 -9.90
CA GLN A 143 -13.35 14.51 -9.03
C GLN A 143 -13.55 14.87 -7.57
N GLN A 144 -13.72 13.84 -6.75
CA GLN A 144 -13.88 13.97 -5.31
C GLN A 144 -13.37 12.72 -4.61
N PRO A 145 -12.90 12.82 -3.35
CA PRO A 145 -12.37 11.67 -2.65
C PRO A 145 -13.47 10.71 -2.19
N SER A 146 -13.21 9.40 -2.30
CA SER A 146 -14.02 8.34 -1.68
C SER A 146 -13.78 8.25 -0.18
N ILE A 147 -12.57 8.60 0.28
CA ILE A 147 -12.14 8.61 1.68
C ILE A 147 -11.80 10.05 2.07
N ALA A 148 -12.39 10.55 3.16
CA ALA A 148 -12.24 11.94 3.57
C ALA A 148 -10.79 12.31 3.88
N TYR A 149 -10.12 11.52 4.70
CA TYR A 149 -8.70 11.68 5.05
C TYR A 149 -7.92 10.44 4.58
N ARG A 150 -6.80 10.67 3.91
CA ARG A 150 -6.02 9.63 3.25
C ARG A 150 -4.54 9.98 3.23
N GLY A 151 -3.71 9.03 3.61
CA GLY A 151 -2.29 9.33 3.72
C GLY A 151 -1.44 8.16 4.17
N ILE A 152 -0.29 8.49 4.74
CA ILE A 152 0.72 7.51 5.10
C ILE A 152 1.17 7.68 6.56
N PHE A 153 1.67 6.60 7.11
CA PHE A 153 2.48 6.58 8.30
C PHE A 153 3.92 6.20 7.91
N ILE A 154 4.87 7.12 8.14
CA ILE A 154 6.29 6.80 8.02
C ILE A 154 6.70 5.98 9.24
N ASN A 155 6.96 4.70 9.03
CA ASN A 155 7.31 3.75 10.07
C ASN A 155 8.42 2.82 9.57
N ASP A 156 9.32 2.37 10.47
CA ASP A 156 10.47 1.52 10.12
C ASP A 156 11.49 2.21 9.19
N GLU A 157 11.61 3.53 9.29
CA GLU A 157 12.41 4.40 8.43
C GLU A 157 13.92 4.38 8.72
N ASP A 158 14.34 3.60 9.67
CA ASP A 158 15.70 3.67 10.27
C ASP A 158 16.82 3.12 9.36
N TRP A 159 16.51 2.39 8.29
CA TRP A 159 17.52 1.86 7.36
C TRP A 159 17.52 2.50 5.96
N SER A 160 16.45 3.14 5.52
CA SER A 160 16.26 3.73 4.19
C SER A 160 16.10 5.25 4.26
N LEU A 161 14.89 5.73 4.50
CA LEU A 161 14.51 7.13 4.43
C LEU A 161 15.36 8.02 5.37
N ARG A 162 15.56 7.59 6.61
CA ARG A 162 16.32 8.36 7.61
C ARG A 162 17.82 8.51 7.27
N PRO A 163 18.57 7.43 6.94
CA PRO A 163 19.95 7.57 6.48
C PRO A 163 20.11 8.44 5.23
N TRP A 164 19.18 8.29 4.26
CA TRP A 164 19.19 9.12 3.07
C TRP A 164 18.94 10.60 3.41
N SER A 165 17.92 10.89 4.20
CA SER A 165 17.59 12.26 4.60
C SER A 165 18.78 12.93 5.29
N SER A 166 19.29 12.31 6.36
CA SER A 166 20.32 12.91 7.22
C SER A 166 21.72 12.96 6.58
N LYS A 167 22.10 11.96 5.76
CA LYS A 167 23.46 11.84 5.20
C LYS A 167 23.59 12.35 3.77
N THR A 168 22.49 12.42 3.02
CA THR A 168 22.53 12.78 1.59
C THR A 168 21.72 14.02 1.27
N TYR A 169 20.43 14.03 1.55
CA TYR A 169 19.52 15.05 1.06
C TYR A 169 19.59 16.34 1.86
N GLU A 170 19.44 16.26 3.16
CA GLU A 170 19.33 17.43 4.02
C GLU A 170 20.60 17.72 4.82
N LYS A 171 21.37 16.70 5.16
CA LYS A 171 22.64 16.78 5.91
C LYS A 171 22.52 17.64 7.18
N SER A 172 21.34 17.62 7.80
CA SER A 172 21.07 18.42 8.98
C SER A 172 21.69 17.78 10.23
N GLN A 173 22.29 18.60 11.08
CA GLN A 173 22.69 18.18 12.43
C GLN A 173 21.55 18.31 13.45
N GLN A 174 20.47 19.01 13.09
CA GLN A 174 19.35 19.32 13.97
C GLN A 174 18.23 18.27 13.91
N ALA A 175 18.08 17.61 12.78
CA ALA A 175 17.03 16.61 12.58
C ALA A 175 17.49 15.49 11.65
N THR A 176 17.13 14.25 11.97
CA THR A 176 17.51 13.08 11.17
C THR A 176 16.59 12.89 9.96
N ILE A 177 15.29 13.26 10.08
CA ILE A 177 14.40 13.52 8.96
C ILE A 177 13.94 14.97 9.14
N GLY A 178 14.46 15.88 8.33
CA GLY A 178 14.24 17.31 8.52
C GLY A 178 13.09 17.87 7.70
N VAL A 179 12.90 19.19 7.82
CA VAL A 179 11.75 19.89 7.21
C VAL A 179 11.75 19.80 5.69
N GLN A 180 12.92 19.75 5.02
CA GLN A 180 12.98 19.66 3.56
C GLN A 180 12.60 18.26 3.08
N THR A 181 12.93 17.22 3.83
CA THR A 181 12.48 15.84 3.54
C THR A 181 10.96 15.75 3.69
N TYR A 182 10.38 16.26 4.78
CA TYR A 182 8.94 16.34 4.95
C TYR A 182 8.26 17.17 3.84
N LYS A 183 8.85 18.29 3.42
CA LYS A 183 8.35 19.05 2.26
C LYS A 183 8.21 18.18 1.02
N ARG A 184 9.23 17.37 0.70
CA ARG A 184 9.17 16.46 -0.47
C ARG A 184 8.12 15.36 -0.31
N ILE A 185 7.95 14.84 0.90
CA ILE A 185 6.88 13.88 1.21
C ILE A 185 5.51 14.54 1.04
N PHE A 186 5.29 15.74 1.59
CA PHE A 186 4.03 16.47 1.45
C PHE A 186 3.69 16.80 0.00
N GLN A 187 4.68 17.19 -0.80
CA GLN A 187 4.51 17.42 -2.23
C GLN A 187 4.12 16.13 -2.98
N LEU A 188 4.69 14.98 -2.61
CA LEU A 188 4.26 13.69 -3.16
C LEU A 188 2.82 13.36 -2.76
N LEU A 189 2.47 13.55 -1.49
CA LEU A 189 1.10 13.34 -1.00
C LEU A 189 0.09 14.21 -1.78
N LEU A 190 0.39 15.48 -2.01
CA LEU A 190 -0.46 16.35 -2.84
C LEU A 190 -0.60 15.82 -4.28
N ARG A 191 0.49 15.36 -4.90
CA ARG A 191 0.45 14.76 -6.25
C ARG A 191 -0.38 13.49 -6.31
N LEU A 192 -0.39 12.71 -5.23
CA LEU A 192 -1.19 11.50 -5.06
C LEU A 192 -2.59 11.78 -4.47
N ARG A 193 -2.97 13.07 -4.35
CA ARG A 193 -4.27 13.51 -3.82
C ARG A 193 -4.53 13.05 -2.39
N ALA A 194 -3.47 12.84 -1.61
CA ALA A 194 -3.52 12.56 -0.18
C ALA A 194 -3.43 13.87 0.64
N ASN A 195 -3.89 13.81 1.89
CA ASN A 195 -3.99 14.97 2.76
C ASN A 195 -3.54 14.72 4.21
N THR A 196 -3.05 13.53 4.55
CA THR A 196 -2.74 13.16 5.94
C THR A 196 -1.39 12.48 6.06
N ILE A 197 -0.68 12.72 7.15
CA ILE A 197 0.54 11.99 7.52
C ILE A 197 0.56 11.68 9.03
N TRP A 198 1.06 10.49 9.34
CA TRP A 198 1.64 10.15 10.63
C TRP A 198 3.15 10.17 10.47
N PRO A 199 3.86 11.08 11.14
CA PRO A 199 5.30 11.24 10.97
C PRO A 199 6.12 10.07 11.50
N ALA A 200 7.39 10.02 11.11
CA ALA A 200 8.40 9.09 11.60
C ALA A 200 8.51 9.09 13.13
N MET A 201 8.64 7.90 13.73
CA MET A 201 8.62 7.75 15.18
C MET A 201 9.68 6.83 15.76
N HIS A 202 10.48 6.14 14.95
CA HIS A 202 11.47 5.19 15.44
C HIS A 202 12.61 5.85 16.20
N GLU A 203 13.26 5.06 17.03
CA GLU A 203 14.45 5.50 17.77
C GLU A 203 15.50 6.09 16.82
N GLY A 204 16.02 7.26 17.18
CA GLY A 204 16.95 8.02 16.35
C GLY A 204 16.31 8.90 15.28
N SER A 205 15.00 8.86 15.07
CA SER A 205 14.26 9.85 14.29
C SER A 205 13.86 11.02 15.17
N THR A 206 14.12 12.24 14.71
CA THR A 206 13.72 13.44 15.46
C THR A 206 12.22 13.57 15.50
N PRO A 207 11.57 13.72 16.66
CA PRO A 207 10.13 13.90 16.77
C PRO A 207 9.63 15.08 15.91
N PHE A 208 8.56 14.88 15.16
CA PHE A 208 8.06 15.85 14.18
C PHE A 208 7.82 17.24 14.78
N PHE A 209 7.23 17.31 15.97
CA PHE A 209 6.92 18.57 16.64
C PHE A 209 8.14 19.27 17.23
N GLN A 210 9.30 18.61 17.28
CA GLN A 210 10.59 19.21 17.66
C GLN A 210 11.39 19.73 16.46
N ILE A 211 10.96 19.42 15.22
CA ILE A 211 11.63 19.90 14.01
C ILE A 211 11.19 21.34 13.73
N PRO A 212 12.12 22.31 13.70
CA PRO A 212 11.79 23.69 13.42
C PRO A 212 11.01 23.83 12.08
N SER A 213 9.93 24.59 12.11
CA SER A 213 9.07 24.87 10.94
C SER A 213 8.33 23.67 10.33
N ALA A 214 8.43 22.46 10.88
CA ALA A 214 7.75 21.29 10.30
C ALA A 214 6.22 21.43 10.29
N GLN A 215 5.61 21.97 11.38
CA GLN A 215 4.18 22.24 11.42
C GLN A 215 3.76 23.28 10.38
N ALA A 216 4.50 24.40 10.28
CA ALA A 216 4.23 25.44 9.29
C ALA A 216 4.36 24.90 7.84
N MET A 217 5.30 24.00 7.60
CA MET A 217 5.44 23.31 6.32
C MET A 217 4.24 22.41 6.01
N ALA A 218 3.75 21.65 6.99
CA ALA A 218 2.54 20.84 6.84
C ALA A 218 1.32 21.72 6.54
N ASP A 219 1.15 22.80 7.28
CA ASP A 219 0.05 23.77 7.06
C ASP A 219 0.14 24.39 5.67
N SER A 220 1.35 24.78 5.20
CA SER A 220 1.55 25.32 3.86
C SER A 220 1.25 24.33 2.73
N CYS A 221 1.31 23.04 3.01
CA CYS A 221 0.93 21.97 2.09
C CYS A 221 -0.49 21.44 2.34
N GLY A 222 -1.23 22.02 3.29
CA GLY A 222 -2.57 21.56 3.64
C GLY A 222 -2.64 20.12 4.19
N ILE A 223 -1.55 19.66 4.80
CA ILE A 223 -1.43 18.27 5.31
C ILE A 223 -1.89 18.20 6.76
N VAL A 224 -2.77 17.25 7.03
CA VAL A 224 -3.27 16.91 8.36
C VAL A 224 -2.27 16.02 9.08
N ILE A 225 -1.89 16.41 10.30
CA ILE A 225 -0.94 15.64 11.12
C ILE A 225 -1.70 14.79 12.13
N GLY A 226 -1.42 13.48 12.15
CA GLY A 226 -1.82 12.57 13.22
C GLY A 226 -0.62 11.84 13.78
N THR A 227 -0.86 10.92 14.70
CA THR A 227 0.18 10.06 15.29
C THR A 227 -0.36 8.64 15.48
N SER A 228 0.52 7.67 15.60
CA SER A 228 0.16 6.25 15.69
C SER A 228 -0.53 5.89 17.01
N HIS A 229 -0.99 4.65 17.09
CA HIS A 229 -1.61 4.06 18.27
C HIS A 229 -0.69 4.01 19.51
N CYS A 230 0.62 4.11 19.31
CA CYS A 230 1.61 4.19 20.39
C CYS A 230 1.87 5.63 20.85
N GLU A 231 1.42 6.62 20.08
CA GLU A 231 1.82 8.01 20.16
C GLU A 231 0.61 8.93 20.46
N PRO A 232 -0.11 8.74 21.58
CA PRO A 232 -1.34 9.47 21.83
C PRO A 232 -1.11 10.99 21.95
N LEU A 233 -2.15 11.74 21.57
CA LEU A 233 -2.21 13.20 21.70
C LEU A 233 -1.04 13.92 21.05
N LEU A 234 -0.63 13.49 19.85
CA LEU A 234 0.43 14.08 19.02
C LEU A 234 1.81 14.03 19.66
N ARG A 235 2.06 13.10 20.55
CA ARG A 235 3.38 12.83 21.11
C ARG A 235 4.17 11.85 20.24
N ASN A 236 5.47 11.79 20.47
CA ASN A 236 6.37 10.72 20.07
C ASN A 236 7.03 10.16 21.34
N ASN A 237 6.49 9.07 21.87
CA ASN A 237 6.92 8.52 23.15
C ASN A 237 8.36 8.02 23.10
N VAL A 238 8.84 7.55 21.93
CA VAL A 238 10.21 7.06 21.75
C VAL A 238 11.24 8.17 21.88
N GLY A 239 10.99 9.31 21.24
CA GLY A 239 11.93 10.42 21.19
C GLY A 239 11.70 11.53 22.22
N GLU A 240 10.50 11.58 22.84
CA GLU A 240 10.13 12.69 23.74
C GLU A 240 10.00 12.29 25.22
N TRP A 241 9.79 11.00 25.55
CA TRP A 241 9.68 10.58 26.94
C TRP A 241 11.05 10.35 27.54
N ASP A 242 11.48 11.25 28.40
CA ASP A 242 12.72 11.11 29.17
C ASP A 242 12.45 10.39 30.51
N THR A 243 12.82 9.13 30.59
CA THR A 243 12.64 8.31 31.80
C THR A 243 13.44 8.84 33.00
N ALA A 244 14.60 9.50 32.80
CA ALA A 244 15.38 10.05 33.87
C ALA A 244 14.68 11.25 34.52
N GLN A 245 14.00 12.08 33.74
CA GLN A 245 13.29 13.26 34.24
C GLN A 245 11.88 12.97 34.70
N ARG A 246 11.14 12.08 33.94
CA ARG A 246 9.70 11.84 34.13
C ARG A 246 9.40 10.54 34.85
N GLY A 247 10.38 9.68 35.11
CA GLY A 247 10.16 8.34 35.62
C GLY A 247 9.62 7.37 34.55
N ARG A 248 9.15 6.19 34.96
CA ARG A 248 8.64 5.17 34.02
C ARG A 248 7.36 5.63 33.31
N PHE A 249 7.20 5.28 32.03
CA PHE A 249 5.97 5.49 31.28
C PHE A 249 4.89 4.48 31.71
N ASN A 250 4.38 4.66 32.91
CA ASN A 250 3.52 3.72 33.62
C ASN A 250 2.33 4.46 34.24
N TYR A 251 1.14 4.26 33.68
CA TYR A 251 -0.06 4.99 34.10
C TYR A 251 -0.56 4.57 35.50
N LYS A 252 -0.23 3.36 35.98
CA LYS A 252 -0.60 2.89 37.32
C LYS A 252 0.15 3.63 38.44
N THR A 253 1.44 3.86 38.22
CA THR A 253 2.34 4.40 39.27
C THR A 253 2.78 5.83 39.01
N ASN A 254 2.60 6.34 37.77
CA ASN A 254 3.12 7.65 37.33
C ASN A 254 2.11 8.46 36.51
N ARG A 255 0.81 8.32 36.82
CA ARG A 255 -0.31 8.93 36.07
C ARG A 255 -0.13 10.44 35.90
N MET A 256 0.26 11.16 36.96
CA MET A 256 0.40 12.61 36.91
C MET A 256 1.46 13.07 35.91
N ALA A 257 2.62 12.40 35.87
CA ALA A 257 3.66 12.76 34.90
C ALA A 257 3.26 12.46 33.46
N VAL A 258 2.52 11.35 33.22
CA VAL A 258 2.00 11.03 31.89
C VAL A 258 0.94 12.04 31.46
N GLN A 259 0.02 12.45 32.32
CA GLN A 259 -0.95 13.50 32.03
C GLN A 259 -0.27 14.86 31.79
N GLN A 260 0.73 15.23 32.60
CA GLN A 260 1.49 16.46 32.39
C GLN A 260 2.22 16.45 31.04
N TYR A 261 2.79 15.32 30.64
CA TYR A 261 3.42 15.14 29.35
C TYR A 261 2.45 15.37 28.19
N TRP A 262 1.23 14.82 28.23
CA TRP A 262 0.19 15.06 27.23
C TRP A 262 -0.28 16.52 27.24
N LYS A 263 -0.51 17.10 28.42
CA LYS A 263 -0.92 18.50 28.59
C LYS A 263 0.09 19.45 27.93
N GLU A 264 1.38 19.27 28.12
CA GLU A 264 2.42 20.09 27.52
C GLU A 264 2.27 20.15 26.00
N ARG A 265 2.07 19.00 25.33
CA ARG A 265 1.84 18.97 23.89
C ARG A 265 0.55 19.69 23.50
N LEU A 266 -0.53 19.49 24.20
CA LEU A 266 -1.80 20.15 23.90
C LEU A 266 -1.72 21.68 24.05
N GLN A 267 -0.90 22.19 24.95
CA GLN A 267 -0.65 23.62 25.12
C GLN A 267 0.24 24.22 24.02
N GLU A 268 1.10 23.42 23.37
CA GLU A 268 1.96 23.85 22.26
C GLU A 268 1.18 23.96 20.92
N ILE A 269 0.01 23.31 20.82
CA ILE A 269 -0.76 23.30 19.59
C ILE A 269 -1.46 24.64 19.40
N ARG A 270 -1.14 25.33 18.28
CA ARG A 270 -1.71 26.64 17.95
C ARG A 270 -3.13 26.57 17.42
N SER A 271 -3.48 25.48 16.71
CA SER A 271 -4.82 25.21 16.15
C SER A 271 -5.07 23.70 16.12
N ALA A 272 -6.30 23.30 16.41
CA ALA A 272 -6.79 21.94 16.24
C ALA A 272 -7.06 21.60 14.76
N ASP A 273 -7.18 22.62 13.91
CA ASP A 273 -7.35 22.43 12.49
C ASP A 273 -6.16 21.64 11.91
N ASN A 274 -6.44 20.78 10.97
CA ASN A 274 -5.43 19.90 10.38
C ASN A 274 -4.68 19.00 11.40
N LYS A 275 -5.37 18.56 12.46
CA LYS A 275 -4.82 17.61 13.43
C LYS A 275 -5.78 16.43 13.67
N PHE A 276 -5.24 15.22 13.78
CA PHE A 276 -5.92 14.05 14.30
C PHE A 276 -5.32 13.67 15.65
N PHE A 277 -6.13 13.66 16.70
CA PHE A 277 -5.71 13.26 18.04
C PHE A 277 -5.93 11.76 18.23
N THR A 278 -4.86 11.00 18.24
CA THR A 278 -4.94 9.59 18.65
C THR A 278 -5.16 9.52 20.14
N ILE A 279 -6.16 8.75 20.56
CA ILE A 279 -6.49 8.50 21.95
C ILE A 279 -6.26 7.04 22.34
N GLY A 280 -6.20 6.77 23.63
CA GLY A 280 -5.79 5.50 24.19
C GLY A 280 -4.30 5.55 24.61
N MET A 281 -3.78 4.41 25.00
CA MET A 281 -2.37 4.29 25.41
C MET A 281 -1.89 2.87 25.18
N ARG A 282 -0.67 2.74 24.75
CA ARG A 282 0.17 1.54 24.82
C ARG A 282 1.48 1.87 25.55
N GLY A 283 2.43 0.98 25.60
CA GLY A 283 3.77 1.29 26.09
C GLY A 283 4.60 2.05 25.05
N ILE A 284 5.82 2.38 25.43
CA ILE A 284 6.79 2.98 24.51
C ILE A 284 7.14 1.95 23.42
N HIS A 285 7.27 2.42 22.17
CA HIS A 285 7.71 1.63 21.03
C HIS A 285 6.85 0.38 20.77
N ASP A 286 5.54 0.53 20.67
CA ASP A 286 4.59 -0.56 20.37
C ASP A 286 4.55 -1.71 21.39
N SER A 287 5.04 -1.50 22.61
CA SER A 287 4.90 -2.44 23.71
C SER A 287 3.50 -2.34 24.38
N SER A 288 3.12 -3.34 25.16
CA SER A 288 1.93 -3.26 26.00
C SER A 288 2.09 -2.25 27.13
N MET A 289 0.97 -1.74 27.68
CA MET A 289 0.98 -0.86 28.86
C MET A 289 1.73 -1.51 30.02
N GLU A 290 2.64 -0.77 30.65
CA GLU A 290 3.41 -1.23 31.80
C GLU A 290 2.61 -1.25 33.09
N GLY A 291 2.93 -2.20 33.98
CA GLY A 291 2.44 -2.25 35.37
C GLY A 291 1.11 -2.96 35.56
N TYR A 292 0.57 -3.57 34.49
CA TYR A 292 -0.67 -4.31 34.55
C TYR A 292 -0.42 -5.76 34.13
N THR A 293 -0.91 -6.70 34.95
CA THR A 293 -0.66 -8.14 34.78
C THR A 293 -1.89 -8.88 34.23
N THR A 294 -3.08 -8.43 34.58
CA THR A 294 -4.33 -9.04 34.13
C THR A 294 -5.00 -8.23 33.02
N GLU A 295 -5.81 -8.89 32.22
CA GLU A 295 -6.60 -8.22 31.19
C GLU A 295 -7.62 -7.24 31.78
N GLN A 296 -8.19 -7.57 32.96
CA GLN A 296 -9.13 -6.70 33.65
C GLN A 296 -8.46 -5.41 34.11
N GLU A 297 -7.25 -5.47 34.68
CA GLU A 297 -6.49 -4.28 35.05
C GLU A 297 -6.17 -3.41 33.82
N LYS A 298 -5.80 -4.03 32.68
CA LYS A 298 -5.55 -3.31 31.42
C LYS A 298 -6.80 -2.64 30.88
N PHE A 299 -7.95 -3.32 30.97
CA PHE A 299 -9.24 -2.78 30.55
C PHE A 299 -9.62 -1.53 31.36
N GLU A 300 -9.57 -1.62 32.70
CA GLU A 300 -9.89 -0.51 33.59
C GLU A 300 -8.92 0.68 33.40
N ALA A 301 -7.64 0.38 33.26
CA ALA A 301 -6.63 1.41 33.01
C ALA A 301 -6.82 2.11 31.66
N LEU A 302 -7.09 1.38 30.59
CA LEU A 302 -7.32 1.96 29.28
C LEU A 302 -8.60 2.79 29.22
N GLN A 303 -9.67 2.35 29.93
CA GLN A 303 -10.87 3.15 30.07
C GLN A 303 -10.57 4.47 30.80
N GLN A 304 -9.83 4.42 31.90
CA GLN A 304 -9.44 5.62 32.63
C GLN A 304 -8.57 6.55 31.79
N VAL A 305 -7.65 6.01 31.00
CA VAL A 305 -6.83 6.80 30.06
C VAL A 305 -7.70 7.55 29.06
N ILE A 306 -8.65 6.86 28.43
CA ILE A 306 -9.56 7.48 27.46
C ILE A 306 -10.34 8.62 28.10
N ASP A 307 -10.91 8.41 29.28
CA ASP A 307 -11.71 9.41 30.01
C ASP A 307 -10.84 10.63 30.38
N ASP A 308 -9.64 10.43 30.90
CA ASP A 308 -8.69 11.50 31.23
C ASP A 308 -8.26 12.29 29.99
N GLN A 309 -8.02 11.61 28.87
CA GLN A 309 -7.67 12.28 27.61
C GLN A 309 -8.81 13.16 27.08
N GLN A 310 -10.08 12.74 27.25
CA GLN A 310 -11.24 13.59 26.91
C GLN A 310 -11.31 14.85 27.78
N VAL A 311 -10.96 14.76 29.05
CA VAL A 311 -10.86 15.91 29.96
C VAL A 311 -9.76 16.84 29.51
N LEU A 312 -8.56 16.33 29.20
CA LEU A 312 -7.43 17.14 28.73
C LEU A 312 -7.73 17.84 27.41
N LEU A 313 -8.32 17.16 26.44
CA LEU A 313 -8.71 17.76 25.16
C LEU A 313 -9.71 18.90 25.37
N ARG A 314 -10.72 18.70 26.21
CA ARG A 314 -11.72 19.74 26.53
C ARG A 314 -11.08 20.96 27.19
N GLN A 315 -10.13 20.75 28.07
CA GLN A 315 -9.50 21.82 28.85
C GLN A 315 -8.49 22.64 28.03
N TYR A 316 -7.75 22.01 27.12
CA TYR A 316 -6.59 22.64 26.47
C TYR A 316 -6.76 22.86 24.97
N VAL A 317 -7.71 22.18 24.30
CA VAL A 317 -7.89 22.27 22.85
C VAL A 317 -9.27 22.82 22.49
N GLY A 318 -10.34 22.25 23.07
CA GLY A 318 -11.70 22.66 22.80
C GLY A 318 -12.71 21.54 23.00
N ASP A 319 -13.92 21.68 22.45
CA ASP A 319 -14.96 20.67 22.56
C ASP A 319 -14.54 19.36 21.86
N PRO A 320 -14.33 18.26 22.61
CA PRO A 320 -13.89 16.99 22.05
C PRO A 320 -14.81 16.42 20.96
N THR A 321 -16.11 16.79 20.98
CA THR A 321 -17.08 16.32 19.99
C THR A 321 -16.88 16.92 18.59
N ARG A 322 -16.07 17.98 18.49
CA ARG A 322 -15.73 18.69 17.26
C ARG A 322 -14.30 18.41 16.79
N LEU A 323 -13.49 17.78 17.60
CA LEU A 323 -12.11 17.45 17.27
C LEU A 323 -12.04 16.14 16.46
N HIS A 324 -11.13 16.08 15.50
CA HIS A 324 -10.82 14.83 14.84
C HIS A 324 -10.03 13.94 15.80
N GLN A 325 -10.64 12.86 16.25
CA GLN A 325 -10.04 11.90 17.15
C GLN A 325 -10.07 10.51 16.55
N VAL A 326 -9.05 9.70 16.83
CA VAL A 326 -8.97 8.31 16.38
C VAL A 326 -8.56 7.40 17.53
N PHE A 327 -9.26 6.28 17.67
CA PHE A 327 -8.90 5.18 18.55
C PHE A 327 -8.55 3.96 17.70
N VAL A 328 -7.42 3.32 17.99
CA VAL A 328 -6.89 2.22 17.20
C VAL A 328 -6.91 0.93 18.02
N PRO A 329 -7.92 0.07 17.86
CA PRO A 329 -7.97 -1.25 18.49
C PRO A 329 -7.00 -2.22 17.82
N TYR A 330 -5.70 -2.06 18.10
CA TYR A 330 -4.62 -2.82 17.50
C TYR A 330 -4.06 -3.87 18.48
N LYS A 331 -3.78 -5.07 17.99
CA LYS A 331 -3.25 -6.20 18.78
C LYS A 331 -4.12 -6.48 20.03
N GLU A 332 -3.52 -6.46 21.23
CA GLU A 332 -4.21 -6.70 22.50
C GLU A 332 -5.33 -5.69 22.81
N VAL A 333 -5.26 -4.49 22.26
CA VAL A 333 -6.28 -3.45 22.43
C VAL A 333 -7.60 -3.84 21.75
N LEU A 334 -7.55 -4.63 20.66
CA LEU A 334 -8.75 -5.15 20.00
C LEU A 334 -9.54 -6.07 20.95
N GLN A 335 -8.84 -6.94 21.68
CA GLN A 335 -9.49 -7.84 22.65
C GLN A 335 -10.15 -7.06 23.78
N LEU A 336 -9.51 -5.99 24.28
CA LEU A 336 -10.10 -5.12 25.29
C LEU A 336 -11.34 -4.38 24.76
N TYR A 337 -11.30 -3.93 23.51
CA TYR A 337 -12.42 -3.29 22.84
C TYR A 337 -13.61 -4.26 22.71
N GLU A 338 -13.38 -5.49 22.28
CA GLU A 338 -14.40 -6.55 22.15
C GLU A 338 -15.01 -6.96 23.50
N LYS A 339 -14.30 -6.78 24.62
CA LYS A 339 -14.81 -6.95 25.97
C LYS A 339 -15.69 -5.80 26.47
N GLY A 340 -15.93 -4.79 25.63
CA GLY A 340 -16.86 -3.70 25.93
C GLY A 340 -16.22 -2.39 26.38
N LEU A 341 -14.96 -2.15 26.06
CA LEU A 341 -14.30 -0.86 26.28
C LEU A 341 -15.12 0.27 25.63
N LYS A 342 -15.42 1.30 26.41
CA LYS A 342 -16.27 2.41 25.97
C LYS A 342 -15.43 3.50 25.30
N VAL A 343 -15.53 3.57 23.99
CA VAL A 343 -14.95 4.66 23.19
C VAL A 343 -16.07 5.64 22.82
N PRO A 344 -15.92 6.97 23.07
CA PRO A 344 -16.97 7.94 22.75
C PRO A 344 -17.45 7.83 21.29
N ASN A 345 -18.76 7.97 21.07
CA ASN A 345 -19.38 7.70 19.76
C ASN A 345 -18.89 8.64 18.65
N TYR A 346 -18.39 9.81 19.00
CA TYR A 346 -17.81 10.80 18.06
C TYR A 346 -16.34 10.54 17.72
N VAL A 347 -15.68 9.57 18.36
CA VAL A 347 -14.31 9.16 18.05
C VAL A 347 -14.33 8.15 16.91
N THR A 348 -13.47 8.34 15.91
CA THR A 348 -13.27 7.41 14.80
C THR A 348 -12.62 6.12 15.29
N LEU A 349 -13.17 4.96 14.93
CA LEU A 349 -12.53 3.66 15.18
C LEU A 349 -11.67 3.27 13.98
N MET A 350 -10.38 2.94 14.20
CA MET A 350 -9.45 2.56 13.14
C MET A 350 -9.16 1.06 13.18
N TRP A 351 -9.63 0.35 12.17
CA TRP A 351 -9.44 -1.08 12.00
C TRP A 351 -8.08 -1.36 11.34
N CYS A 352 -7.44 -2.45 11.76
CA CYS A 352 -6.09 -2.79 11.31
C CYS A 352 -6.07 -4.14 10.61
N ASP A 353 -5.14 -4.30 9.68
CA ASP A 353 -4.74 -5.60 9.17
C ASP A 353 -3.88 -6.38 10.19
N ASP A 354 -3.54 -7.61 9.84
CA ASP A 354 -2.70 -8.49 10.65
C ASP A 354 -1.19 -8.25 10.45
N ASN A 355 -0.80 -7.11 9.92
CA ASN A 355 0.53 -6.66 9.49
C ASN A 355 1.01 -7.25 8.14
N TYR A 356 0.27 -8.16 7.55
CA TYR A 356 0.59 -8.79 6.25
C TYR A 356 -0.43 -8.47 5.17
N GLY A 357 -1.30 -7.49 5.44
CA GLY A 357 -2.28 -7.00 4.48
C GLY A 357 -3.64 -7.68 4.56
N TYR A 358 -3.93 -8.55 5.54
CA TYR A 358 -5.23 -9.20 5.72
C TYR A 358 -5.99 -8.55 6.88
N MET A 359 -7.15 -7.94 6.62
CA MET A 359 -7.95 -7.25 7.63
C MET A 359 -8.44 -8.21 8.70
N THR A 360 -8.11 -7.91 9.98
CA THR A 360 -8.43 -8.79 11.11
C THR A 360 -9.91 -8.73 11.50
N ARG A 361 -10.56 -7.58 11.29
CA ARG A 361 -11.96 -7.30 11.59
C ARG A 361 -12.40 -6.01 10.91
N LEU A 362 -13.70 -5.91 10.62
CA LEU A 362 -14.36 -4.71 10.11
C LEU A 362 -15.57 -4.37 11.00
N PRO A 363 -16.12 -3.13 10.91
CA PRO A 363 -17.22 -2.72 11.77
C PRO A 363 -18.48 -3.52 11.47
N ASN A 364 -19.12 -4.03 12.52
CA ASN A 364 -20.43 -4.66 12.42
C ASN A 364 -21.55 -3.62 12.19
N ALA A 365 -22.78 -4.07 11.96
CA ALA A 365 -23.91 -3.22 11.62
C ALA A 365 -24.22 -2.14 12.71
N ILE A 366 -23.97 -2.43 13.99
CA ILE A 366 -24.17 -1.48 15.10
C ILE A 366 -23.05 -0.43 15.09
N GLU A 367 -21.81 -0.87 14.95
CA GLU A 367 -20.63 0.00 14.89
C GLU A 367 -20.69 0.96 13.70
N GLN A 368 -21.20 0.50 12.55
CA GLN A 368 -21.37 1.34 11.35
C GLN A 368 -22.22 2.59 11.59
N GLN A 369 -23.04 2.62 12.66
CA GLN A 369 -23.88 3.78 13.03
C GLN A 369 -23.13 4.85 13.85
N ARG A 370 -21.82 4.66 14.13
CA ARG A 370 -21.04 5.60 14.94
C ARG A 370 -20.88 6.94 14.22
N LYS A 371 -21.07 8.05 14.97
CA LYS A 371 -20.90 9.42 14.42
C LYS A 371 -19.47 9.73 14.00
N GLY A 372 -18.47 9.21 14.74
CA GLY A 372 -17.04 9.37 14.40
C GLY A 372 -16.61 8.57 13.18
N GLY A 373 -17.45 7.65 12.70
CA GLY A 373 -17.14 6.79 11.55
C GLY A 373 -15.99 5.83 11.82
N HIS A 374 -15.42 5.32 10.71
CA HIS A 374 -14.39 4.28 10.73
C HIS A 374 -13.21 4.62 9.86
N ALA A 375 -12.05 4.17 10.29
CA ALA A 375 -10.76 4.37 9.64
C ALA A 375 -10.06 3.03 9.39
N LEU A 376 -9.04 3.06 8.54
CA LEU A 376 -8.19 1.93 8.17
C LEU A 376 -6.72 2.25 8.45
N TYR A 377 -6.02 1.30 9.05
CA TYR A 377 -4.56 1.25 9.13
C TYR A 377 -4.08 -0.01 8.42
N TYR A 378 -3.31 0.14 7.34
CA TYR A 378 -2.94 -0.93 6.41
C TYR A 378 -1.44 -0.97 6.17
N HIS A 379 -0.82 -2.16 6.22
CA HIS A 379 0.62 -2.33 6.05
C HIS A 379 0.99 -2.60 4.59
N LEU A 380 1.73 -1.67 3.97
CA LEU A 380 2.45 -1.92 2.72
C LEU A 380 3.87 -2.42 2.96
N SER A 381 4.39 -2.23 4.17
CA SER A 381 5.64 -2.78 4.69
C SER A 381 5.50 -3.01 6.19
N TYR A 382 6.29 -3.91 6.74
CA TYR A 382 6.23 -4.23 8.18
C TYR A 382 7.59 -4.69 8.70
N TRP A 383 7.96 -4.18 9.86
CA TRP A 383 9.01 -4.75 10.69
C TRP A 383 8.43 -5.46 11.89
N GLY A 384 8.59 -6.76 11.96
CA GLY A 384 8.08 -7.52 13.08
C GLY A 384 7.99 -9.01 12.82
N ARG A 385 7.21 -9.71 13.65
CA ARG A 385 7.11 -11.17 13.69
C ARG A 385 5.87 -11.68 12.95
N PRO A 386 5.99 -12.80 12.24
CA PRO A 386 7.12 -13.74 12.18
C PRO A 386 8.30 -13.29 11.34
N HIS A 387 8.17 -12.32 10.42
CA HIS A 387 9.23 -11.89 9.52
C HIS A 387 8.99 -10.49 8.97
N ASP A 388 10.09 -9.73 8.76
CA ASP A 388 10.05 -8.41 8.11
C ASP A 388 9.81 -8.56 6.61
N TYR A 389 9.14 -7.56 6.00
CA TYR A 389 9.15 -7.30 4.56
C TYR A 389 9.22 -5.78 4.33
N LEU A 390 10.45 -5.30 4.11
CA LEU A 390 10.78 -3.88 4.02
C LEU A 390 11.62 -3.59 2.77
N TRP A 391 12.42 -4.55 2.31
CA TRP A 391 13.44 -4.32 1.31
C TRP A 391 12.88 -3.95 -0.05
N LEU A 392 11.87 -4.70 -0.52
CA LEU A 392 11.27 -4.54 -1.84
C LEU A 392 9.74 -4.56 -1.76
N THR A 393 9.09 -3.98 -2.75
CA THR A 393 7.64 -4.05 -2.92
C THR A 393 7.24 -5.42 -3.44
N THR A 394 6.58 -6.22 -2.61
CA THR A 394 6.24 -7.62 -2.89
C THR A 394 4.79 -7.99 -2.56
N THR A 395 4.01 -7.07 -2.01
CA THR A 395 2.59 -7.29 -1.73
C THR A 395 1.78 -7.33 -3.02
N GLN A 396 0.94 -8.35 -3.18
CA GLN A 396 0.15 -8.50 -4.39
C GLN A 396 -0.90 -7.37 -4.52
N PRO A 397 -0.97 -6.66 -5.65
CA PRO A 397 -1.98 -5.63 -5.89
C PRO A 397 -3.43 -6.12 -5.71
N GLY A 398 -3.69 -7.38 -6.05
CA GLY A 398 -4.99 -8.00 -5.82
C GLY A 398 -5.38 -8.10 -4.36
N LEU A 399 -4.42 -8.30 -3.45
CA LEU A 399 -4.66 -8.30 -2.01
C LEU A 399 -5.02 -6.88 -1.52
N ILE A 400 -4.25 -5.88 -1.93
CA ILE A 400 -4.53 -4.47 -1.61
C ILE A 400 -5.95 -4.11 -2.07
N TYR A 401 -6.28 -4.42 -3.33
CA TYR A 401 -7.63 -4.20 -3.86
C TYR A 401 -8.71 -4.89 -3.03
N HIS A 402 -8.54 -6.18 -2.75
CA HIS A 402 -9.55 -6.99 -2.04
C HIS A 402 -9.89 -6.40 -0.68
N GLU A 403 -8.87 -6.15 0.12
CA GLU A 403 -9.03 -5.71 1.51
C GLU A 403 -9.53 -4.26 1.61
N LEU A 404 -9.03 -3.36 0.76
CA LEU A 404 -9.48 -1.97 0.72
C LEU A 404 -10.93 -1.85 0.24
N ARG A 405 -11.30 -2.62 -0.78
CA ARG A 405 -12.67 -2.66 -1.28
C ARG A 405 -13.63 -3.16 -0.20
N GLN A 406 -13.26 -4.22 0.51
CA GLN A 406 -14.05 -4.79 1.59
C GLN A 406 -14.20 -3.81 2.76
N ALA A 407 -13.12 -3.11 3.14
CA ALA A 407 -13.18 -2.06 4.16
C ALA A 407 -14.12 -0.92 3.76
N TYR A 408 -14.03 -0.44 2.51
CA TYR A 408 -14.92 0.60 1.99
C TYR A 408 -16.39 0.17 2.00
N ASP A 409 -16.69 -1.05 1.54
CA ASP A 409 -18.04 -1.60 1.54
C ASP A 409 -18.61 -1.77 2.96
N SER A 410 -17.74 -1.95 3.96
CA SER A 410 -18.06 -1.97 5.39
C SER A 410 -18.07 -0.58 6.07
N HIS A 411 -18.23 0.50 5.30
CA HIS A 411 -18.32 1.89 5.75
C HIS A 411 -17.05 2.46 6.42
N VAL A 412 -15.88 1.88 6.17
CA VAL A 412 -14.58 2.42 6.62
C VAL A 412 -14.14 3.52 5.65
N ARG A 413 -14.60 4.78 5.87
CA ARG A 413 -14.48 5.87 4.89
C ARG A 413 -13.94 7.18 5.45
N GLN A 414 -13.68 7.26 6.78
CA GLN A 414 -13.26 8.51 7.40
C GLN A 414 -11.78 8.81 7.18
N LEU A 415 -10.90 7.83 7.43
CA LEU A 415 -9.46 7.99 7.35
C LEU A 415 -8.81 6.67 6.91
N TRP A 416 -7.94 6.71 5.91
CA TRP A 416 -7.08 5.60 5.50
C TRP A 416 -5.61 5.98 5.64
N ILE A 417 -4.84 5.17 6.36
CA ILE A 417 -3.41 5.33 6.57
C ILE A 417 -2.67 4.07 6.11
N ALA A 418 -1.74 4.23 5.16
CA ALA A 418 -0.81 3.18 4.77
C ALA A 418 0.47 3.27 5.59
N ASN A 419 0.83 2.19 6.27
CA ASN A 419 2.16 2.05 6.88
C ASN A 419 3.20 1.81 5.77
N VAL A 420 4.20 2.66 5.70
CA VAL A 420 5.26 2.60 4.69
C VAL A 420 6.58 3.10 5.26
N HIS A 421 7.66 2.30 5.13
CA HIS A 421 9.00 2.71 5.60
C HIS A 421 9.65 3.75 4.68
N ASP A 422 9.41 3.62 3.37
CA ASP A 422 9.95 4.52 2.35
C ASP A 422 8.99 4.65 1.15
N PRO A 423 8.52 5.88 0.85
CA PRO A 423 7.59 6.10 -0.26
C PRO A 423 8.16 5.70 -1.63
N LYS A 424 9.50 5.85 -1.84
CA LYS A 424 10.12 5.53 -3.13
C LYS A 424 10.13 4.03 -3.41
N VAL A 425 10.43 3.22 -2.41
CA VAL A 425 10.44 1.75 -2.54
C VAL A 425 9.02 1.23 -2.75
N ALA A 426 8.05 1.75 -2.02
CA ALA A 426 6.65 1.32 -2.07
C ALA A 426 5.82 1.99 -3.19
N ALA A 427 6.45 2.58 -4.21
CA ALA A 427 5.82 3.53 -5.12
C ALA A 427 4.51 3.06 -5.75
N TYR A 428 4.46 1.86 -6.33
CA TYR A 428 3.24 1.37 -6.98
C TYR A 428 2.15 1.00 -5.96
N ASP A 429 2.48 0.25 -4.92
CA ASP A 429 1.50 -0.17 -3.92
C ASP A 429 0.90 1.05 -3.19
N LEU A 430 1.74 2.05 -2.90
CA LEU A 430 1.30 3.32 -2.33
C LEU A 430 0.38 4.09 -3.28
N GLN A 431 0.70 4.13 -4.57
CA GLN A 431 -0.19 4.79 -5.53
C GLN A 431 -1.51 4.04 -5.66
N LEU A 432 -1.53 2.72 -5.76
CA LEU A 432 -2.77 1.94 -5.80
C LEU A 432 -3.64 2.20 -4.56
N PHE A 433 -3.03 2.19 -3.37
CA PHE A 433 -3.72 2.49 -2.11
C PHE A 433 -4.37 3.90 -2.15
N LEU A 434 -3.64 4.92 -2.57
CA LEU A 434 -4.12 6.30 -2.59
C LEU A 434 -5.07 6.58 -3.76
N ASP A 435 -4.90 5.95 -4.93
CA ASP A 435 -5.84 6.05 -6.03
C ASP A 435 -7.20 5.43 -5.66
N MET A 436 -7.23 4.28 -4.95
CA MET A 436 -8.46 3.71 -4.40
C MET A 436 -9.07 4.57 -3.29
N ALA A 437 -8.27 5.22 -2.45
CA ALA A 437 -8.76 6.15 -1.43
C ALA A 437 -9.36 7.42 -2.06
N TRP A 438 -8.85 7.84 -3.22
CA TRP A 438 -9.41 8.94 -4.00
C TRP A 438 -10.67 8.54 -4.74
N ASP A 439 -10.60 7.47 -5.54
CA ASP A 439 -11.73 6.90 -6.27
C ASP A 439 -11.73 5.38 -6.10
N ILE A 440 -12.60 4.88 -5.24
CA ILE A 440 -12.72 3.44 -4.96
C ILE A 440 -13.09 2.61 -6.19
N ASN A 441 -13.59 3.25 -7.24
CA ASN A 441 -13.96 2.60 -8.50
C ASN A 441 -12.90 2.75 -9.60
N CYS A 442 -11.73 3.35 -9.29
CA CYS A 442 -10.61 3.46 -10.25
C CYS A 442 -10.09 2.09 -10.72
N VAL A 443 -10.34 1.06 -9.94
CA VAL A 443 -9.97 -0.33 -10.22
C VAL A 443 -11.09 -1.27 -9.77
N ASN A 444 -11.25 -2.38 -10.48
CA ASN A 444 -12.17 -3.48 -10.16
C ASN A 444 -11.45 -4.83 -10.26
N PRO A 445 -12.07 -5.97 -9.88
CA PRO A 445 -11.39 -7.25 -9.83
C PRO A 445 -10.72 -7.68 -11.15
N GLN A 446 -11.26 -7.22 -12.29
CA GLN A 446 -10.79 -7.58 -13.64
C GLN A 446 -9.87 -6.55 -14.27
N THR A 447 -9.62 -5.40 -13.61
CA THR A 447 -8.81 -4.30 -14.17
C THR A 447 -7.55 -3.99 -13.35
N ILE A 448 -7.17 -4.82 -12.39
CA ILE A 448 -5.97 -4.62 -11.55
C ILE A 448 -4.71 -4.67 -12.42
N ASN A 449 -4.63 -5.61 -13.36
CA ASN A 449 -3.53 -5.67 -14.32
C ASN A 449 -3.44 -4.39 -15.17
N GLN A 450 -4.58 -3.87 -15.62
CA GLN A 450 -4.64 -2.65 -16.41
C GLN A 450 -4.20 -1.42 -15.60
N HIS A 451 -4.58 -1.34 -14.32
CA HIS A 451 -4.13 -0.25 -13.44
C HIS A 451 -2.60 -0.25 -13.29
N HIS A 452 -2.00 -1.43 -13.09
CA HIS A 452 -0.54 -1.55 -13.02
C HIS A 452 0.14 -1.20 -14.35
N GLU A 453 -0.39 -1.68 -15.48
CA GLU A 453 0.12 -1.33 -16.81
C GLU A 453 -0.02 0.17 -17.09
N GLN A 454 -1.11 0.80 -16.66
CA GLN A 454 -1.31 2.25 -16.79
C GLN A 454 -0.32 3.04 -15.93
N TRP A 455 0.00 2.56 -14.73
CA TRP A 455 1.05 3.15 -13.90
C TRP A 455 2.41 3.09 -14.61
N LEU A 456 2.80 1.93 -15.14
CA LEU A 456 4.02 1.79 -15.95
C LEU A 456 4.01 2.70 -17.20
N THR A 457 2.85 2.81 -17.87
CA THR A 457 2.68 3.66 -19.05
C THR A 457 2.92 5.13 -18.72
N THR A 458 2.43 5.59 -17.58
CA THR A 458 2.64 6.96 -17.12
C THR A 458 4.12 7.27 -16.86
N GLN A 459 4.89 6.26 -16.44
CA GLN A 459 6.32 6.41 -16.17
C GLN A 459 7.18 6.26 -17.45
N PHE A 460 6.90 5.27 -18.29
CA PHE A 460 7.83 4.77 -19.30
C PHE A 460 7.27 4.74 -20.73
N GLY A 461 6.00 5.04 -20.91
CA GLY A 461 5.30 4.97 -22.20
C GLY A 461 4.69 3.60 -22.49
N SER A 462 3.71 3.57 -23.41
CA SER A 462 2.85 2.41 -23.67
C SER A 462 3.57 1.20 -24.28
N ASP A 463 4.57 1.44 -25.14
CA ASP A 463 5.27 0.35 -25.85
C ASP A 463 6.14 -0.47 -24.90
N LEU A 464 6.77 0.18 -23.94
CA LEU A 464 7.56 -0.49 -22.92
C LEU A 464 6.64 -1.17 -21.90
N SER A 465 5.61 -0.47 -21.42
CA SER A 465 4.73 -0.99 -20.35
C SER A 465 4.03 -2.28 -20.74
N ARG A 466 3.52 -2.40 -21.96
CA ARG A 466 2.90 -3.64 -22.48
C ARG A 466 3.81 -4.86 -22.44
N ARG A 467 5.13 -4.67 -22.53
CA ARG A 467 6.12 -5.75 -22.46
C ARG A 467 6.56 -6.04 -21.03
N VAL A 468 6.66 -5.02 -20.19
CA VAL A 468 7.12 -5.14 -18.80
C VAL A 468 6.01 -5.62 -17.86
N ALA A 469 4.76 -5.22 -18.07
CA ALA A 469 3.66 -5.56 -17.17
C ALA A 469 3.47 -7.07 -16.96
N PRO A 470 3.54 -7.95 -17.98
CA PRO A 470 3.49 -9.40 -17.78
C PRO A 470 4.66 -9.93 -16.94
N ALA A 471 5.88 -9.40 -17.12
CA ALA A 471 7.04 -9.77 -16.32
C ALA A 471 6.88 -9.39 -14.86
N MET A 472 6.36 -8.18 -14.58
CA MET A 472 6.05 -7.75 -13.22
C MET A 472 4.91 -8.57 -12.58
N ARG A 473 3.94 -9.02 -13.38
CA ARG A 473 2.91 -9.96 -12.88
C ARG A 473 3.56 -11.27 -12.40
N CYS A 474 4.48 -11.85 -13.17
CA CYS A 474 5.23 -13.04 -12.75
C CYS A 474 6.10 -12.75 -11.51
N TYR A 475 6.69 -11.56 -11.41
CA TYR A 475 7.42 -11.13 -10.23
C TYR A 475 6.54 -11.17 -8.97
N TYR A 476 5.35 -10.57 -9.00
CA TYR A 476 4.41 -10.60 -7.86
C TYR A 476 3.95 -12.02 -7.54
N GLN A 477 3.75 -12.88 -8.56
CA GLN A 477 3.42 -14.29 -8.35
C GLN A 477 4.53 -15.04 -7.58
N LEU A 478 5.75 -14.91 -8.03
CA LEU A 478 6.90 -15.56 -7.39
C LEU A 478 7.16 -15.01 -5.97
N CYS A 479 6.94 -13.71 -5.76
CA CYS A 479 7.03 -13.11 -4.43
C CYS A 479 5.91 -13.57 -3.49
N ALA A 480 4.69 -13.80 -3.96
CA ALA A 480 3.62 -14.37 -3.15
C ALA A 480 3.94 -15.79 -2.71
N MET A 481 4.54 -16.61 -3.60
CA MET A 481 4.99 -17.97 -3.25
C MET A 481 6.06 -17.93 -2.15
N ARG A 482 7.01 -16.99 -2.23
CA ARG A 482 7.99 -16.73 -1.19
C ARG A 482 8.66 -15.38 -1.43
N ARG A 483 8.52 -14.46 -0.47
CA ARG A 483 9.20 -13.15 -0.54
C ARG A 483 10.72 -13.32 -0.47
N PRO A 484 11.51 -12.43 -1.08
CA PRO A 484 12.97 -12.51 -1.05
C PRO A 484 13.51 -12.49 0.40
N GLU A 485 12.94 -11.69 1.29
CA GLU A 485 13.33 -11.62 2.69
C GLU A 485 13.05 -12.92 3.44
N PHE A 486 12.06 -13.72 2.99
CA PHE A 486 11.68 -14.98 3.65
C PHE A 486 12.50 -16.20 3.19
N MET A 487 13.51 -16.00 2.35
CA MET A 487 14.25 -17.09 1.73
C MET A 487 15.09 -17.92 2.72
N GLY A 488 15.56 -17.36 3.79
CA GLY A 488 16.44 -18.13 4.67
C GLY A 488 16.44 -17.68 6.13
N TRP A 489 15.58 -16.76 6.52
CA TRP A 489 15.54 -16.27 7.88
C TRP A 489 14.10 -16.07 8.34
N THR A 490 13.81 -16.38 9.60
CA THR A 490 12.53 -16.09 10.22
C THR A 490 12.77 -15.47 11.60
N GLN A 491 11.98 -14.48 11.97
CA GLN A 491 11.91 -13.95 13.34
C GLN A 491 11.07 -14.84 14.25
N VAL A 492 10.95 -16.12 13.96
CA VAL A 492 10.18 -17.01 14.81
C VAL A 492 10.72 -16.93 16.22
N GLU A 493 9.85 -16.68 17.16
CA GLU A 493 10.16 -16.57 18.60
C GLU A 493 10.47 -17.94 19.19
N LEU A 494 11.51 -18.56 18.73
CA LEU A 494 11.88 -19.90 19.20
C LEU A 494 12.47 -19.86 20.60
N ASP A 495 13.09 -18.75 20.99
CA ASP A 495 13.68 -18.62 22.32
C ASP A 495 13.55 -17.18 22.84
N LYS A 496 12.68 -16.96 23.82
CA LYS A 496 12.51 -15.67 24.49
C LYS A 496 13.81 -15.11 25.07
N ARG A 497 14.77 -15.96 25.42
CA ARG A 497 16.09 -15.58 25.97
C ARG A 497 17.02 -15.08 24.87
N ARG A 498 16.79 -15.42 23.61
CA ARG A 498 17.56 -14.99 22.43
C ARG A 498 16.95 -13.81 21.70
N PHE A 499 15.76 -13.38 22.12
CA PHE A 499 15.00 -12.33 21.44
C PHE A 499 15.80 -11.05 21.13
N HIS A 500 16.68 -10.63 22.00
CA HIS A 500 17.54 -9.44 21.80
C HIS A 500 18.90 -9.77 21.14
N ARG A 501 19.23 -11.05 20.92
CA ARG A 501 20.54 -11.48 20.42
C ARG A 501 20.49 -12.51 19.29
N GLY A 502 19.34 -13.07 18.97
CA GLY A 502 19.28 -14.28 18.20
C GLY A 502 18.19 -14.30 17.15
N LEU A 503 18.39 -13.49 16.12
CA LEU A 503 17.78 -13.77 14.84
C LEU A 503 18.46 -15.05 14.32
N SER A 504 17.80 -16.18 14.41
CA SER A 504 18.35 -17.43 13.92
C SER A 504 18.30 -17.43 12.40
N LEU A 505 19.45 -17.64 11.78
CA LEU A 505 19.46 -17.97 10.35
C LEU A 505 18.77 -19.32 10.16
N VAL A 506 17.76 -19.36 9.30
CA VAL A 506 17.21 -20.59 8.77
C VAL A 506 17.88 -20.82 7.42
N ASP A 507 18.81 -21.77 7.39
CA ASP A 507 19.57 -22.17 6.20
C ASP A 507 18.95 -23.35 5.46
N THR A 508 17.70 -23.67 5.75
CA THR A 508 16.94 -24.75 5.10
C THR A 508 15.70 -24.21 4.41
N ILE A 509 15.45 -24.67 3.18
CA ILE A 509 14.27 -24.29 2.39
C ILE A 509 13.49 -25.56 2.00
N PRO A 510 12.18 -25.64 2.28
CA PRO A 510 11.36 -26.81 1.99
C PRO A 510 10.98 -26.90 0.51
N MET A 511 11.96 -26.85 -0.38
CA MET A 511 11.82 -27.03 -1.82
C MET A 511 12.62 -28.24 -2.26
N THR A 512 12.10 -28.97 -3.23
CA THR A 512 12.87 -29.94 -4.00
C THR A 512 13.87 -29.23 -4.92
N ARG A 513 14.88 -29.92 -5.40
CA ARG A 513 15.81 -29.35 -6.40
C ARG A 513 15.07 -28.89 -7.66
N GLN A 514 14.11 -29.67 -8.14
CA GLN A 514 13.33 -29.33 -9.34
C GLN A 514 12.49 -28.05 -9.15
N GLU A 515 11.85 -27.88 -8.00
CA GLU A 515 11.09 -26.67 -7.69
C GLU A 515 12.01 -25.44 -7.63
N ALA A 516 13.18 -25.59 -7.02
CA ALA A 516 14.17 -24.53 -6.96
C ALA A 516 14.69 -24.15 -8.36
N ASP A 517 14.98 -25.13 -9.21
CA ASP A 517 15.46 -24.89 -10.59
C ASP A 517 14.37 -24.22 -11.44
N ASN A 518 13.12 -24.66 -11.35
CA ASN A 518 11.99 -24.04 -12.03
C ASN A 518 11.82 -22.57 -11.58
N ARG A 519 11.98 -22.31 -10.29
CA ARG A 519 11.88 -20.95 -9.74
C ARG A 519 13.03 -20.05 -10.23
N LEU A 520 14.27 -20.55 -10.27
CA LEU A 520 15.41 -19.82 -10.81
C LEU A 520 15.23 -19.51 -12.29
N ALA A 521 14.80 -20.51 -13.09
CA ALA A 521 14.52 -20.31 -14.52
C ALA A 521 13.41 -19.26 -14.76
N ALA A 522 12.38 -19.23 -13.92
CA ALA A 522 11.32 -18.22 -14.01
C ALA A 522 11.88 -16.79 -13.74
N PHE A 523 12.75 -16.62 -12.74
CA PHE A 523 13.40 -15.32 -12.51
C PHE A 523 14.34 -14.94 -13.64
N ASP A 524 15.12 -15.87 -14.18
CA ASP A 524 16.01 -15.60 -15.32
C ASP A 524 15.21 -15.14 -16.56
N ALA A 525 14.04 -15.71 -16.81
CA ALA A 525 13.14 -15.29 -17.90
C ALA A 525 12.59 -13.88 -17.69
N ILE A 526 12.21 -13.53 -16.44
CA ILE A 526 11.75 -12.17 -16.10
C ILE A 526 12.90 -11.17 -16.30
N VAL A 527 14.11 -11.47 -15.81
CA VAL A 527 15.29 -10.61 -15.95
C VAL A 527 15.61 -10.39 -17.42
N ALA A 528 15.64 -11.44 -18.24
CA ALA A 528 15.87 -11.33 -19.67
C ALA A 528 14.84 -10.43 -20.36
N THR A 529 13.57 -10.52 -19.96
CA THR A 529 12.48 -9.70 -20.51
C THR A 529 12.69 -8.23 -20.19
N ILE A 530 12.92 -7.86 -18.91
CA ILE A 530 13.08 -6.46 -18.52
C ILE A 530 14.36 -5.85 -19.11
N ASP A 531 15.46 -6.61 -19.23
CA ASP A 531 16.70 -6.16 -19.88
C ASP A 531 16.49 -5.88 -21.37
N SER A 532 15.73 -6.73 -22.06
CA SER A 532 15.39 -6.51 -23.47
C SER A 532 14.60 -5.22 -23.69
N CYS A 533 13.76 -4.83 -22.73
CA CYS A 533 12.93 -3.63 -22.78
C CYS A 533 13.73 -2.35 -22.58
N ARG A 534 14.90 -2.40 -21.96
CA ARG A 534 15.75 -1.22 -21.72
C ARG A 534 16.09 -0.44 -23.02
N ARG A 535 16.14 -1.13 -24.14
CA ARG A 535 16.41 -0.51 -25.47
C ARG A 535 15.26 0.40 -25.96
N LEU A 536 14.07 0.24 -25.43
CA LEU A 536 12.89 1.05 -25.76
C LEU A 536 12.80 2.31 -24.92
N LEU A 537 13.66 2.42 -23.91
CA LEU A 537 13.58 3.48 -22.91
C LEU A 537 14.25 4.76 -23.40
N ARG A 538 13.62 5.91 -23.16
CA ARG A 538 14.30 7.20 -23.31
C ARG A 538 15.49 7.25 -22.32
N PRO A 539 16.69 7.67 -22.74
CA PRO A 539 17.88 7.68 -21.87
C PRO A 539 17.68 8.41 -20.54
N ALA A 540 16.88 9.49 -20.54
CA ALA A 540 16.55 10.27 -19.35
C ALA A 540 15.73 9.50 -18.30
N LEU A 541 15.14 8.36 -18.64
CA LEU A 541 14.35 7.52 -17.74
C LEU A 541 15.11 6.28 -17.24
N ALA A 542 16.41 6.15 -17.55
CA ALA A 542 17.20 4.96 -17.21
C ALA A 542 17.23 4.69 -15.70
N ASP A 543 17.43 5.72 -14.88
CA ASP A 543 17.47 5.59 -13.42
C ASP A 543 16.08 5.33 -12.85
N ALA A 544 15.03 5.93 -13.41
CA ALA A 544 13.66 5.68 -13.03
C ALA A 544 13.25 4.21 -13.28
N TYR A 545 13.60 3.69 -14.46
CA TYR A 545 13.33 2.31 -14.83
C TYR A 545 14.13 1.33 -13.97
N PHE A 546 15.40 1.63 -13.72
CA PHE A 546 16.23 0.82 -12.84
C PHE A 546 15.62 0.73 -11.44
N ALA A 547 15.24 1.86 -10.85
CA ALA A 547 14.68 1.88 -9.50
C ALA A 547 13.33 1.16 -9.38
N ALA A 548 12.43 1.36 -10.36
CA ALA A 548 11.05 0.87 -10.28
C ALA A 548 10.85 -0.56 -10.82
N VAL A 549 11.73 -1.02 -11.71
CA VAL A 549 11.57 -2.31 -12.41
C VAL A 549 12.80 -3.20 -12.26
N GLU A 550 13.98 -2.73 -12.66
CA GLU A 550 15.16 -3.60 -12.72
C GLU A 550 15.66 -3.99 -11.32
N TYR A 551 15.80 -3.04 -10.42
CA TYR A 551 16.32 -3.31 -9.07
C TYR A 551 15.45 -4.32 -8.30
N PRO A 552 14.14 -4.13 -8.13
CA PRO A 552 13.33 -5.10 -7.40
C PRO A 552 13.36 -6.51 -8.03
N VAL A 553 13.33 -6.61 -9.35
CA VAL A 553 13.38 -7.91 -10.04
C VAL A 553 14.75 -8.56 -9.92
N LYS A 554 15.83 -7.82 -10.24
CA LYS A 554 17.20 -8.37 -10.24
C LYS A 554 17.69 -8.68 -8.83
N ALA A 555 17.39 -7.85 -7.84
CA ALA A 555 17.75 -8.09 -6.46
C ALA A 555 17.01 -9.32 -5.89
N THR A 556 15.72 -9.49 -6.23
CA THR A 556 14.96 -10.69 -5.87
C THR A 556 15.52 -11.94 -6.58
N ALA A 557 15.82 -11.84 -7.86
CA ALA A 557 16.46 -12.95 -8.62
C ALA A 557 17.81 -13.35 -8.01
N ALA A 558 18.65 -12.36 -7.68
CA ALA A 558 19.94 -12.60 -7.03
C ALA A 558 19.77 -13.21 -5.63
N MET A 559 18.81 -12.77 -4.82
CA MET A 559 18.50 -13.39 -3.52
C MET A 559 18.08 -14.86 -3.68
N ASN A 560 17.21 -15.15 -4.64
CA ASN A 560 16.82 -16.53 -4.93
C ASN A 560 18.01 -17.35 -5.40
N LYS A 561 18.84 -16.84 -6.31
CA LYS A 561 20.03 -17.51 -6.80
C LYS A 561 21.05 -17.76 -5.69
N LYS A 562 21.26 -16.77 -4.80
CA LYS A 562 22.12 -16.93 -3.62
C LYS A 562 21.67 -18.09 -2.74
N MET A 563 20.37 -18.21 -2.47
CA MET A 563 19.86 -19.24 -1.56
C MET A 563 19.70 -20.62 -2.22
N LEU A 564 19.36 -20.68 -3.51
CA LEU A 564 18.94 -21.89 -4.21
C LEU A 564 19.98 -22.43 -5.22
N ALA A 565 21.13 -21.80 -5.39
CA ALA A 565 22.14 -22.23 -6.36
C ALA A 565 22.61 -23.69 -6.12
N HIS A 566 23.15 -24.32 -7.18
CA HIS A 566 23.72 -25.67 -7.08
C HIS A 566 25.06 -25.69 -6.35
N THR A 567 25.79 -24.60 -6.36
CA THR A 567 27.13 -24.50 -5.76
C THR A 567 27.29 -23.24 -4.93
N LYS A 568 28.16 -23.32 -3.93
CA LYS A 568 28.51 -22.14 -3.10
C LYS A 568 29.17 -21.02 -3.90
N ALA A 569 29.91 -21.35 -4.97
CA ALA A 569 30.53 -20.31 -5.82
C ALA A 569 29.48 -19.47 -6.54
N VAL A 570 28.42 -20.08 -7.08
CA VAL A 570 27.31 -19.38 -7.72
C VAL A 570 26.47 -18.61 -6.68
N SER A 571 26.32 -19.16 -5.48
CA SER A 571 25.67 -18.47 -4.35
C SER A 571 26.43 -17.20 -3.95
N HIS A 572 27.74 -17.29 -3.79
CA HIS A 572 28.61 -16.16 -3.45
C HIS A 572 28.59 -15.07 -4.54
N GLN A 573 28.64 -15.43 -5.82
CA GLN A 573 28.49 -14.47 -6.91
C GLN A 573 27.16 -13.72 -6.85
N ALA A 574 26.07 -14.41 -6.55
CA ALA A 574 24.74 -13.78 -6.40
C ALA A 574 24.68 -12.86 -5.17
N TYR A 575 25.41 -13.14 -4.10
CA TYR A 575 25.60 -12.22 -2.98
C TYR A 575 26.32 -10.93 -3.44
N ASP A 576 27.40 -11.06 -4.21
CA ASP A 576 28.12 -9.90 -4.77
C ASP A 576 27.24 -9.09 -5.74
N ASP A 577 26.39 -9.76 -6.53
CA ASP A 577 25.45 -9.11 -7.43
C ASP A 577 24.46 -8.19 -6.67
N ILE A 578 23.98 -8.61 -5.47
CA ILE A 578 23.12 -7.77 -4.61
C ILE A 578 23.90 -6.52 -4.17
N GLN A 579 25.17 -6.64 -3.80
CA GLN A 579 26.01 -5.50 -3.40
C GLN A 579 26.17 -4.51 -4.59
N LEU A 580 26.48 -5.01 -5.77
CA LEU A 580 26.65 -4.20 -6.98
C LEU A 580 25.35 -3.48 -7.39
N LEU A 581 24.22 -4.18 -7.38
CA LEU A 581 22.91 -3.58 -7.65
C LEU A 581 22.58 -2.47 -6.65
N THR A 582 22.89 -2.68 -5.37
CA THR A 582 22.68 -1.67 -4.31
C THR A 582 23.59 -0.46 -4.49
N MET A 583 24.87 -0.67 -4.88
CA MET A 583 25.79 0.43 -5.21
C MET A 583 25.28 1.24 -6.41
N GLN A 584 24.77 0.56 -7.44
CA GLN A 584 24.16 1.21 -8.60
C GLN A 584 22.94 2.03 -8.20
N TYR A 585 22.03 1.49 -7.35
CA TYR A 585 20.87 2.21 -6.84
C TYR A 585 21.26 3.51 -6.13
N ASN A 586 22.23 3.43 -5.26
CA ASN A 586 22.72 4.58 -4.49
C ASN A 586 23.48 5.61 -5.34
N SER A 587 23.94 5.24 -6.52
CA SER A 587 24.64 6.14 -7.46
C SER A 587 23.72 6.87 -8.44
N MET A 588 22.44 6.45 -8.55
CA MET A 588 21.45 7.02 -9.46
C MET A 588 21.34 8.53 -9.32
N ASN A 589 21.06 9.20 -10.44
CA ASN A 589 20.87 10.64 -10.53
C ASN A 589 22.00 11.41 -9.83
N LYS A 590 23.26 11.05 -10.17
CA LYS A 590 24.50 11.64 -9.61
C LYS A 590 24.59 11.50 -8.07
N GLY A 591 24.06 10.41 -7.52
CA GLY A 591 24.08 10.11 -6.09
C GLY A 591 22.99 10.80 -5.27
N LYS A 592 21.92 11.29 -5.92
CA LYS A 592 20.72 11.83 -5.23
C LYS A 592 20.15 10.85 -4.21
N TRP A 593 20.26 9.55 -4.48
CA TRP A 593 19.71 8.47 -3.65
C TRP A 593 20.75 7.74 -2.81
N ARG A 594 21.96 8.30 -2.66
CA ARG A 594 22.98 7.70 -1.80
C ARG A 594 22.45 7.51 -0.37
N HIS A 595 22.69 6.33 0.23
CA HIS A 595 22.22 5.89 1.53
C HIS A 595 20.71 5.60 1.63
N LEU A 596 19.99 5.56 0.49
CA LEU A 596 18.59 5.15 0.51
C LEU A 596 18.46 3.61 0.53
N MET A 597 19.23 2.91 -0.29
CA MET A 597 19.17 1.46 -0.38
C MET A 597 20.33 0.81 0.38
N ASP A 598 20.03 -0.30 1.05
CA ASP A 598 21.00 -1.12 1.76
C ASP A 598 21.01 -2.54 1.17
N ALA A 599 22.20 -3.13 1.01
CA ALA A 599 22.35 -4.51 0.57
C ALA A 599 22.00 -5.53 1.67
N ALA A 600 21.98 -5.09 2.92
CA ALA A 600 21.63 -5.88 4.09
C ALA A 600 20.73 -5.09 5.04
N PRO A 601 19.47 -4.79 4.63
CA PRO A 601 18.54 -4.04 5.45
C PRO A 601 18.50 -4.56 6.87
N ARG A 602 18.71 -3.65 7.86
CA ARG A 602 18.76 -3.96 9.30
C ARG A 602 19.79 -5.05 9.67
N GLN A 603 20.73 -5.36 8.78
CA GLN A 603 21.75 -6.42 8.93
C GLN A 603 21.16 -7.79 9.27
N LEU A 604 20.00 -8.11 8.69
CA LEU A 604 19.34 -9.39 8.92
C LEU A 604 20.17 -10.54 8.31
N PRO A 605 20.23 -11.71 8.98
CA PRO A 605 21.08 -12.83 8.55
C PRO A 605 20.83 -13.32 7.11
N VAL A 606 19.59 -13.19 6.59
CA VAL A 606 19.26 -13.60 5.22
C VAL A 606 20.04 -12.81 4.17
N PHE A 607 20.50 -11.60 4.48
CA PHE A 607 21.28 -10.77 3.55
C PHE A 607 22.80 -11.09 3.57
N GLY A 608 23.26 -11.91 4.51
CA GLY A 608 24.64 -12.38 4.54
C GLY A 608 24.95 -13.34 3.38
N ASP A 609 26.23 -13.70 3.25
CA ASP A 609 26.70 -14.70 2.29
C ASP A 609 26.31 -16.11 2.78
N VAL A 610 25.07 -16.49 2.49
CA VAL A 610 24.44 -17.74 2.95
C VAL A 610 23.89 -18.51 1.77
N HIS A 611 24.17 -19.81 1.77
CA HIS A 611 23.65 -20.80 0.84
C HIS A 611 22.75 -21.79 1.58
N ALA A 612 21.50 -21.95 1.16
CA ALA A 612 20.55 -22.81 1.85
C ALA A 612 20.66 -24.27 1.44
N THR A 613 20.28 -25.16 2.38
CA THR A 613 20.06 -26.58 2.12
C THR A 613 18.60 -26.80 1.75
N LEU A 614 18.33 -27.46 0.63
CA LEU A 614 16.99 -27.84 0.22
C LEU A 614 16.54 -29.10 0.98
N THR A 615 15.36 -29.01 1.60
CA THR A 615 14.79 -30.12 2.42
C THR A 615 13.47 -30.67 1.88
N GLY A 616 12.98 -30.11 0.74
CA GLY A 616 11.76 -30.59 0.10
C GLY A 616 11.86 -32.03 -0.33
N LYS A 617 10.82 -32.81 -0.06
CA LYS A 617 10.67 -34.19 -0.53
C LYS A 617 9.77 -34.16 -1.76
N GLY A 618 10.12 -34.99 -2.75
CA GLY A 618 9.24 -35.20 -3.90
C GLY A 618 7.89 -35.71 -3.41
N GLN A 619 6.82 -35.03 -3.83
CA GLN A 619 5.45 -35.49 -3.60
C GLN A 619 5.06 -36.46 -4.74
N GLY A 620 4.05 -37.30 -4.52
CA GLY A 620 3.44 -38.11 -5.56
C GLY A 620 2.95 -37.23 -6.71
N LEU A 621 2.45 -37.87 -7.78
CA LEU A 621 1.93 -37.14 -8.94
C LEU A 621 0.84 -36.15 -8.49
N THR A 622 1.15 -34.86 -8.55
CA THR A 622 0.27 -33.76 -8.10
C THR A 622 -0.17 -32.95 -9.30
N THR A 623 -1.47 -32.79 -9.45
CA THR A 623 -2.06 -31.88 -10.44
C THR A 623 -2.65 -30.67 -9.71
N THR A 624 -2.33 -29.46 -10.17
CA THR A 624 -2.84 -28.19 -9.60
C THR A 624 -3.85 -27.58 -10.55
N TYR A 625 -4.98 -27.13 -10.00
CA TYR A 625 -6.08 -26.50 -10.71
C TYR A 625 -6.30 -25.08 -10.13
N PRO A 626 -6.23 -24.03 -10.96
CA PRO A 626 -6.65 -22.69 -10.53
C PRO A 626 -8.12 -22.67 -10.09
N ALA A 627 -8.44 -21.93 -9.04
CA ALA A 627 -9.82 -21.82 -8.59
C ALA A 627 -10.73 -21.16 -9.63
N ALA A 628 -10.19 -20.36 -10.53
CA ALA A 628 -10.93 -19.71 -11.59
C ALA A 628 -11.40 -20.66 -12.72
N ASP A 629 -10.86 -21.89 -12.79
CA ASP A 629 -11.18 -22.90 -13.82
C ASP A 629 -12.40 -23.76 -13.42
N TYR A 630 -13.34 -23.15 -12.68
CA TYR A 630 -14.57 -23.85 -12.28
C TYR A 630 -15.48 -24.20 -13.47
N THR A 631 -16.18 -25.33 -13.37
CA THR A 631 -17.22 -25.73 -14.35
C THR A 631 -18.47 -24.91 -14.14
N THR A 632 -18.89 -24.70 -12.88
CA THR A 632 -20.03 -23.86 -12.52
C THR A 632 -19.75 -23.06 -11.26
N ALA A 633 -20.34 -21.88 -11.17
CA ALA A 633 -20.25 -21.00 -9.99
C ALA A 633 -21.61 -20.33 -9.73
N THR A 634 -21.92 -20.08 -8.47
CA THR A 634 -23.07 -19.25 -8.09
C THR A 634 -22.86 -17.78 -8.45
N ASP A 635 -23.96 -17.06 -8.70
CA ASP A 635 -23.97 -15.62 -8.92
C ASP A 635 -23.28 -14.86 -7.77
N GLY A 636 -22.54 -13.82 -8.10
CA GLY A 636 -21.78 -13.02 -7.13
C GLY A 636 -20.36 -13.54 -6.86
N THR A 637 -19.95 -14.65 -7.44
CA THR A 637 -18.56 -15.10 -7.51
C THR A 637 -17.71 -14.12 -8.30
N ARG A 638 -16.50 -13.80 -7.81
CA ARG A 638 -15.60 -12.82 -8.44
C ARG A 638 -14.17 -13.32 -8.49
N CYS A 639 -13.62 -13.43 -9.69
CA CYS A 639 -12.19 -13.66 -9.88
C CYS A 639 -11.44 -12.34 -9.68
N ILE A 640 -10.40 -12.35 -8.85
CA ILE A 640 -9.58 -11.18 -8.50
C ILE A 640 -8.20 -11.35 -9.12
N GLN A 641 -7.90 -10.52 -10.11
CA GLN A 641 -6.58 -10.50 -10.76
C GLN A 641 -5.47 -10.14 -9.77
N MET A 642 -4.25 -10.61 -10.04
CA MET A 642 -3.04 -10.35 -9.25
C MET A 642 -3.18 -10.77 -7.77
N LEU A 643 -3.94 -11.81 -7.48
CA LEU A 643 -4.13 -12.37 -6.15
C LEU A 643 -3.92 -13.89 -6.17
N GLY A 644 -3.20 -14.38 -5.17
CA GLY A 644 -2.86 -15.79 -4.99
C GLY A 644 -1.74 -16.29 -5.91
N TYR A 645 -1.40 -17.56 -5.83
CA TYR A 645 -0.41 -18.20 -6.71
C TYR A 645 -0.95 -18.37 -8.14
N SER A 646 -2.27 -18.52 -8.28
CA SER A 646 -2.94 -18.54 -9.58
C SER A 646 -2.98 -17.18 -10.27
N MET A 647 -2.71 -16.09 -9.53
CA MET A 647 -2.89 -14.69 -9.97
C MET A 647 -4.31 -14.36 -10.37
N ASN A 648 -5.28 -15.18 -9.95
CA ASN A 648 -6.71 -15.02 -10.26
C ASN A 648 -7.58 -15.73 -9.22
N ALA A 649 -7.38 -15.42 -7.92
CA ALA A 649 -8.13 -16.04 -6.84
C ALA A 649 -9.61 -15.69 -6.88
N VAL A 650 -10.46 -16.61 -6.40
CA VAL A 650 -11.92 -16.53 -6.51
C VAL A 650 -12.54 -16.20 -5.16
N LYS A 651 -13.13 -15.02 -5.04
CA LYS A 651 -13.94 -14.62 -3.88
C LYS A 651 -15.36 -15.18 -4.03
N MET A 652 -15.81 -15.87 -3.00
CA MET A 652 -17.15 -16.37 -2.83
C MET A 652 -17.95 -15.53 -1.85
N ARG A 653 -19.24 -15.35 -2.07
CA ARG A 653 -20.17 -14.86 -1.05
C ARG A 653 -20.58 -15.99 -0.11
N LYS A 654 -21.11 -15.68 1.04
CA LYS A 654 -21.77 -16.66 1.91
C LYS A 654 -22.85 -17.44 1.16
N GLY A 655 -22.84 -18.76 1.27
CA GLY A 655 -23.71 -19.68 0.55
C GLY A 655 -23.29 -19.87 -0.94
N GLY A 656 -22.19 -19.26 -1.37
CA GLY A 656 -21.67 -19.44 -2.74
C GLY A 656 -21.09 -20.84 -2.94
N VAL A 657 -21.19 -21.34 -4.17
CA VAL A 657 -20.75 -22.68 -4.57
C VAL A 657 -19.88 -22.59 -5.81
N LEU A 658 -18.75 -23.30 -5.82
CA LEU A 658 -17.91 -23.57 -6.98
C LEU A 658 -17.90 -25.08 -7.24
N SER A 659 -18.07 -25.49 -8.49
CA SER A 659 -17.97 -26.91 -8.88
C SER A 659 -16.91 -27.10 -9.97
N TYR A 660 -16.19 -28.21 -9.88
CA TYR A 660 -15.13 -28.60 -10.81
C TYR A 660 -15.35 -30.05 -11.24
N ASN A 661 -15.17 -30.34 -12.52
CA ASN A 661 -15.10 -31.71 -13.00
C ASN A 661 -13.62 -32.12 -13.13
N VAL A 662 -13.27 -33.26 -12.59
CA VAL A 662 -11.91 -33.81 -12.64
C VAL A 662 -11.95 -35.24 -13.17
N ASP A 663 -11.09 -35.55 -14.15
CA ASP A 663 -10.95 -36.88 -14.72
C ASP A 663 -9.86 -37.67 -14.01
N ILE A 664 -10.22 -38.78 -13.41
CA ILE A 664 -9.34 -39.69 -12.69
C ILE A 664 -8.95 -40.85 -13.62
N SER A 665 -7.69 -40.89 -14.00
CA SER A 665 -7.14 -41.90 -14.90
C SER A 665 -6.91 -43.27 -14.24
N GLN A 666 -6.61 -43.25 -12.94
CA GLN A 666 -6.31 -44.46 -12.14
C GLN A 666 -7.04 -44.39 -10.80
N GLU A 667 -7.79 -45.44 -10.46
CA GLU A 667 -8.45 -45.51 -9.16
C GLU A 667 -7.42 -45.61 -8.00
N GLY A 668 -7.75 -45.04 -6.84
CA GLY A 668 -6.86 -45.05 -5.68
C GLY A 668 -7.21 -44.01 -4.64
N TYR A 669 -6.35 -43.92 -3.64
CA TYR A 669 -6.39 -42.83 -2.67
C TYR A 669 -5.73 -41.60 -3.23
N TYR A 670 -6.45 -40.47 -3.05
CA TYR A 670 -5.99 -39.15 -3.41
C TYR A 670 -6.06 -38.21 -2.23
N THR A 671 -5.07 -37.34 -2.10
CA THR A 671 -5.17 -36.18 -1.22
C THR A 671 -5.67 -34.98 -2.03
N LEU A 672 -6.89 -34.53 -1.72
CA LEU A 672 -7.46 -33.28 -2.22
C LEU A 672 -7.12 -32.15 -1.28
N GLN A 673 -6.36 -31.16 -1.73
CA GLN A 673 -5.94 -30.01 -0.95
C GLN A 673 -6.43 -28.71 -1.59
N THR A 674 -7.19 -27.92 -0.85
CA THR A 674 -7.60 -26.57 -1.26
C THR A 674 -6.68 -25.55 -0.62
N ALA A 675 -6.16 -24.63 -1.42
CA ALA A 675 -5.36 -23.48 -1.00
C ALA A 675 -6.17 -22.20 -1.15
N LEU A 676 -6.26 -21.43 -0.08
CA LEU A 676 -7.04 -20.19 0.02
C LEU A 676 -6.14 -19.04 0.42
N ILE A 677 -6.57 -17.83 0.11
CA ILE A 677 -5.98 -16.61 0.67
C ILE A 677 -6.24 -16.61 2.18
N PRO A 678 -5.24 -16.33 3.04
CA PRO A 678 -5.38 -16.45 4.49
C PRO A 678 -6.11 -15.24 5.11
N THR A 679 -7.32 -14.95 4.61
CA THR A 679 -8.21 -13.91 5.10
C THR A 679 -8.71 -14.24 6.51
N HIS A 680 -9.25 -13.23 7.21
CA HIS A 680 -9.86 -13.40 8.53
C HIS A 680 -11.38 -13.23 8.48
N PRO A 681 -12.11 -13.72 9.52
CA PRO A 681 -13.54 -13.43 9.68
C PRO A 681 -13.73 -11.91 9.90
N ILE A 682 -14.41 -11.24 8.99
CA ILE A 682 -14.60 -9.78 9.05
C ILE A 682 -15.56 -9.31 10.14
N ASP A 683 -16.39 -10.21 10.67
CA ASP A 683 -17.40 -9.95 11.72
C ASP A 683 -16.97 -10.48 13.09
N GLY A 684 -15.75 -11.00 13.22
CA GLY A 684 -15.24 -11.63 14.44
C GLY A 684 -15.76 -13.04 14.70
N GLY A 685 -16.60 -13.59 13.80
CA GLY A 685 -17.13 -14.94 13.85
C GLY A 685 -16.16 -16.04 13.45
N ASP A 686 -16.61 -16.99 12.64
CA ASP A 686 -15.78 -18.03 12.02
C ASP A 686 -15.64 -17.79 10.53
N LEU A 687 -14.75 -18.53 9.88
CA LEU A 687 -14.50 -18.49 8.44
C LEU A 687 -14.48 -19.91 7.91
N ARG A 688 -15.63 -20.41 7.45
CA ARG A 688 -15.85 -21.82 7.15
C ARG A 688 -16.23 -22.05 5.69
N PHE A 689 -15.78 -23.19 5.20
CA PHE A 689 -16.24 -23.74 3.91
C PHE A 689 -16.34 -25.26 3.98
N THR A 690 -17.03 -25.86 3.02
CA THR A 690 -17.10 -27.32 2.86
C THR A 690 -16.52 -27.77 1.52
N MET A 691 -15.97 -28.99 1.52
CA MET A 691 -15.63 -29.75 0.32
C MET A 691 -16.53 -30.97 0.22
N THR A 692 -17.06 -31.20 -0.97
CA THR A 692 -17.92 -32.36 -1.29
C THR A 692 -17.45 -32.99 -2.59
N ILE A 693 -17.41 -34.32 -2.67
CA ILE A 693 -17.13 -35.11 -3.87
C ILE A 693 -18.40 -35.85 -4.27
N ASP A 694 -18.80 -35.74 -5.55
CA ASP A 694 -19.95 -36.45 -6.16
C ASP A 694 -21.25 -36.34 -5.35
N GLY A 695 -21.48 -35.19 -4.71
CA GLY A 695 -22.67 -34.97 -3.89
C GLY A 695 -22.69 -35.79 -2.59
N GLY A 696 -21.59 -36.40 -2.19
CA GLY A 696 -21.46 -37.12 -0.91
C GLY A 696 -21.48 -36.21 0.33
N GLU A 697 -21.11 -36.75 1.48
CA GLU A 697 -21.09 -36.00 2.74
C GLU A 697 -20.07 -34.84 2.70
N PRO A 698 -20.46 -33.61 3.06
CA PRO A 698 -19.58 -32.48 3.06
C PRO A 698 -18.55 -32.52 4.20
N THR A 699 -17.27 -32.36 3.86
CA THR A 699 -16.21 -32.18 4.84
C THR A 699 -16.10 -30.69 5.20
N LEU A 700 -16.32 -30.36 6.49
CA LEU A 700 -16.30 -28.99 7.02
C LEU A 700 -14.87 -28.58 7.41
N PHE A 701 -14.47 -27.37 7.01
CA PHE A 701 -13.21 -26.74 7.40
C PHE A 701 -13.45 -25.34 7.99
N SER A 702 -12.68 -25.00 9.04
CA SER A 702 -12.54 -23.64 9.56
C SER A 702 -11.17 -23.10 9.18
N LEU A 703 -11.12 -21.84 8.77
CA LEU A 703 -9.90 -21.09 8.42
C LEU A 703 -9.49 -20.12 9.53
N ARG A 704 -10.31 -19.98 10.57
CA ARG A 704 -10.04 -19.08 11.69
C ARG A 704 -8.78 -19.52 12.43
N GLU A 705 -7.78 -18.64 12.44
CA GLU A 705 -6.53 -18.87 13.16
C GLU A 705 -6.35 -17.81 14.24
N PRO A 706 -6.00 -18.18 15.47
CA PRO A 706 -5.63 -17.20 16.49
C PRO A 706 -4.43 -16.38 16.03
N PHE A 707 -4.50 -15.07 16.23
CA PHE A 707 -3.41 -14.17 15.89
C PHE A 707 -2.09 -14.62 16.55
N ARG A 708 -1.01 -14.69 15.75
CA ARG A 708 0.31 -15.20 16.14
C ARG A 708 0.38 -16.68 16.52
N SER A 709 -0.64 -17.48 16.21
CA SER A 709 -0.51 -18.94 16.24
C SER A 709 0.52 -19.43 15.22
N GLU A 710 1.09 -20.62 15.39
CA GLU A 710 2.06 -21.19 14.43
C GLU A 710 1.43 -21.29 13.03
N ARG A 711 0.17 -21.72 12.94
CA ARG A 711 -0.53 -21.83 11.66
C ARG A 711 -0.79 -20.47 11.01
N TRP A 712 -1.13 -19.44 11.79
CA TRP A 712 -1.22 -18.09 11.25
C TRP A 712 0.13 -17.61 10.70
N LYS A 713 1.25 -17.87 11.42
CA LYS A 713 2.59 -17.52 10.93
C LYS A 713 2.90 -18.20 9.61
N ASP A 714 2.64 -19.51 9.51
CA ASP A 714 2.84 -20.27 8.27
C ASP A 714 1.99 -19.70 7.13
N ASN A 715 0.72 -19.37 7.41
CA ASN A 715 -0.20 -18.83 6.42
C ASN A 715 0.29 -17.50 5.84
N VAL A 716 0.71 -16.54 6.68
CA VAL A 716 1.16 -15.21 6.22
C VAL A 716 2.51 -15.27 5.52
N LEU A 717 3.40 -16.18 5.93
CA LEU A 717 4.70 -16.38 5.26
C LEU A 717 4.56 -17.01 3.87
N ASN A 718 3.53 -17.84 3.67
CA ASN A 718 3.25 -18.50 2.39
C ASN A 718 2.14 -17.80 1.59
N CYS A 719 1.54 -16.71 2.10
CA CYS A 719 0.38 -16.05 1.49
C CYS A 719 -0.77 -17.01 1.14
N GLN A 720 -0.85 -18.16 1.81
CA GLN A 720 -1.86 -19.19 1.60
C GLN A 720 -2.18 -19.90 2.92
N THR A 721 -3.44 -20.30 3.07
CA THR A 721 -3.87 -21.32 4.04
C THR A 721 -4.34 -22.56 3.30
N LYS A 722 -4.04 -23.74 3.82
CA LYS A 722 -4.33 -25.01 3.15
C LYS A 722 -5.21 -25.91 4.01
N ARG A 723 -6.17 -26.59 3.36
CA ARG A 723 -7.01 -27.62 3.99
C ARG A 723 -7.06 -28.83 3.06
N ALA A 724 -6.90 -30.03 3.60
CA ALA A 724 -6.83 -31.25 2.83
C ALA A 724 -7.72 -32.34 3.40
N VAL A 725 -8.20 -33.20 2.51
CA VAL A 725 -8.93 -34.42 2.84
C VAL A 725 -8.40 -35.56 1.97
N LYS A 726 -8.36 -36.77 2.53
CA LYS A 726 -8.02 -37.98 1.83
C LYS A 726 -9.30 -38.65 1.35
N VAL A 727 -9.36 -38.95 0.06
CA VAL A 727 -10.55 -39.54 -0.58
C VAL A 727 -10.15 -40.72 -1.47
N TRP A 728 -11.03 -41.72 -1.58
CA TRP A 728 -10.91 -42.77 -2.58
C TRP A 728 -11.66 -42.33 -3.83
N LEU A 729 -10.99 -42.32 -4.97
CA LEU A 729 -11.62 -42.00 -6.26
C LEU A 729 -11.49 -43.19 -7.21
N THR A 730 -12.58 -43.52 -7.86
CA THR A 730 -12.62 -44.51 -8.94
C THR A 730 -12.11 -43.89 -10.25
N LYS A 731 -11.83 -44.72 -11.25
CA LYS A 731 -11.54 -44.21 -12.59
C LYS A 731 -12.78 -43.57 -13.20
N GLY A 732 -12.65 -42.38 -13.75
CA GLY A 732 -13.73 -41.62 -14.40
C GLY A 732 -13.79 -40.16 -13.96
N VAL A 733 -14.90 -39.51 -14.36
CA VAL A 733 -15.11 -38.09 -14.01
C VAL A 733 -15.78 -37.96 -12.66
N HIS A 734 -15.16 -37.17 -11.77
CA HIS A 734 -15.69 -36.82 -10.45
C HIS A 734 -16.01 -35.34 -10.39
N GLN A 735 -16.96 -34.95 -9.54
CA GLN A 735 -17.31 -33.56 -9.30
C GLN A 735 -16.85 -33.14 -7.90
N LEU A 736 -15.89 -32.19 -7.85
CA LEU A 736 -15.56 -31.47 -6.61
C LEU A 736 -16.48 -30.27 -6.46
N THR A 737 -17.08 -30.10 -5.28
CA THR A 737 -17.88 -28.91 -4.93
C THR A 737 -17.33 -28.25 -3.69
N LEU A 738 -17.07 -26.92 -3.77
CA LEU A 738 -16.64 -26.08 -2.65
C LEU A 738 -17.76 -25.10 -2.32
N THR A 739 -18.17 -25.05 -1.05
CA THR A 739 -19.27 -24.18 -0.60
C THR A 739 -18.79 -23.26 0.52
N ALA A 740 -18.90 -21.95 0.34
CA ALA A 740 -18.62 -20.97 1.37
C ALA A 740 -19.77 -20.88 2.39
N LEU A 741 -19.48 -21.10 3.67
CA LEU A 741 -20.47 -20.98 4.74
C LEU A 741 -20.47 -19.60 5.39
N ASP A 742 -19.38 -18.87 5.26
CA ASP A 742 -19.20 -17.53 5.81
C ASP A 742 -18.71 -16.56 4.71
N GLU A 743 -18.78 -15.25 4.96
CA GLU A 743 -18.25 -14.23 4.07
C GLU A 743 -16.71 -14.26 4.09
N ASN A 744 -16.09 -13.72 3.05
CA ASN A 744 -14.64 -13.58 2.92
C ASN A 744 -13.86 -14.89 2.65
N ILE A 745 -14.52 -15.92 2.12
CA ILE A 745 -13.85 -17.10 1.57
C ILE A 745 -13.27 -16.73 0.19
N VAL A 746 -11.95 -16.85 0.06
CA VAL A 746 -11.22 -16.55 -1.19
C VAL A 746 -10.33 -17.72 -1.56
N ILE A 747 -10.71 -18.47 -2.57
CA ILE A 747 -10.02 -19.68 -3.01
C ILE A 747 -9.03 -19.31 -4.11
N ASP A 748 -7.77 -19.75 -3.95
CA ASP A 748 -6.71 -19.52 -4.92
C ASP A 748 -6.59 -20.68 -5.92
N GLN A 749 -6.41 -21.89 -5.42
CA GLN A 749 -6.25 -23.10 -6.22
C GLN A 749 -6.56 -24.33 -5.38
N TRP A 750 -6.71 -25.47 -6.05
CA TRP A 750 -6.75 -26.76 -5.38
C TRP A 750 -5.84 -27.77 -6.09
N GLN A 751 -5.43 -28.79 -5.37
CA GLN A 751 -4.48 -29.79 -5.81
C GLN A 751 -5.02 -31.19 -5.55
N LEU A 752 -4.73 -32.07 -6.48
CA LEU A 752 -5.00 -33.49 -6.36
C LEU A 752 -3.67 -34.25 -6.43
N THR A 753 -3.34 -34.94 -5.36
CA THR A 753 -2.11 -35.75 -5.26
C THR A 753 -2.48 -37.22 -5.14
N GLN A 754 -2.05 -38.03 -6.08
CA GLN A 754 -2.22 -39.46 -5.99
C GLN A 754 -1.27 -40.03 -4.92
N GLU A 755 -1.78 -40.82 -3.98
CA GLU A 755 -0.95 -41.49 -2.99
C GLU A 755 -0.28 -42.70 -3.58
N ILE A 756 1.03 -42.77 -3.45
CA ILE A 756 1.79 -43.95 -3.83
C ILE A 756 1.54 -45.01 -2.74
N GLN A 757 0.97 -46.15 -3.13
CA GLN A 757 0.78 -47.30 -2.23
C GLN A 757 2.12 -47.91 -1.79
#